data_cfe78050eb2edac26330c0b4178079e3
#
_entry.id   cfe78050eb2edac26330c0b4178079e3
#
_cell.length_a   1.000
_cell.length_b   1.000
_cell.length_c   1.000
_cell.angle_alpha   90.00
_cell.angle_beta   90.00
_cell.angle_gamma   90.00
#
_symmetry.space_group_name_H-M   'P 1'
#
loop_
_entity.id
_entity.type
_entity.pdbx_description
1 polymer ?
#
loop_
_entity_poly.entity_id
_entity_poly.type
_entity_poly.pdbx_seq_one_letter_code
_entity_poly.pdbx_strand_id
1 'polypeptide(L)'
;ASDVYKRQTLCVQTLSADPIGSAEALRIAQQQYSMENTSVLRAGSFPEFKLAYVGTEEGIEAPSKLRSSSVENALLYLYNVGDNQGFVIVSGEDRGKQLLGISDKGSLPEKGLSATMENFMRMYIHYVKALRSGMPLAVDSVEASSRFPEAVIPLIKTEWKDDAPYNEMCPVVNDVLTFAGGEGVAMAQIMNYYQYPKSGMGNVNYKNPGSTLLVSADFGHTTYDWENMPATLDESSSWDEIEAVSTLIFHCGAAAYMNYEWDMGANKEDVRKAFINNFGYDKNIQLYDRTFFSGKEWTDLLKTELAAQRPVYYEGGSGENNQAYKWAFVCDGYNRSGLFHLNTGWFGSGYFELGAIDDNLRTYNERQAMITGIRKPSDDSKPVKLLTISSLGTKDIESIKLGEKFPITYNLFNLGKDGSYVHTLAFFEENEAVELPISEAAFLDTIADFQLGNYITKDFLCESLGITDTTVTLYMYVLGGMEGDSILRPIRSVNHPYDYILLDVKDSVISFSQARNSLTADPVKVEYDAESGTATFEVTFYNKQKTNFQGTAGLYVRDPNLSIDDYSWEVNNWLEIPAGKSQTVSYSGSFDWGIGDMLAVMATYQGDLSELWETKYTDIRESYRTFCLKIDGSLVVSNEVTEPSVSDLEYAFDSASGLLSVQSDVAIENMMLYTYDGASVWGTTIDSRKQYTTTLSIPSGHYILRIKTADGIISKKIYKQ
;
A
#
# COMPACT_ATOMS: atom_id res chain seq x y z
N ALA A 1 -16.35 -50.81 11.94
CA ALA A 1 -15.80 -49.47 11.90
C ALA A 1 -16.16 -48.80 10.56
N SER A 2 -17.38 -48.41 10.40
CA SER A 2 -17.88 -47.54 9.34
C SER A 2 -18.79 -46.54 10.04
N ASP A 3 -18.73 -45.31 9.68
CA ASP A 3 -19.48 -44.14 10.15
C ASP A 3 -18.73 -43.19 11.10
N VAL A 4 -17.91 -42.35 10.53
CA VAL A 4 -17.73 -40.97 10.96
C VAL A 4 -17.07 -40.18 9.81
N TYR A 5 -17.76 -39.89 8.73
CA TYR A 5 -17.54 -38.72 7.90
C TYR A 5 -18.89 -38.21 7.39
N LYS A 6 -19.63 -37.59 8.30
CA LYS A 6 -20.68 -36.66 7.85
C LYS A 6 -19.97 -35.43 7.32
N ARG A 7 -19.98 -35.27 6.02
CA ARG A 7 -19.73 -33.98 5.35
C ARG A 7 -20.65 -32.94 6.00
N GLN A 8 -20.08 -32.09 6.83
CA GLN A 8 -20.67 -30.78 7.08
C GLN A 8 -20.45 -29.99 5.80
N THR A 9 -21.47 -29.95 4.95
CA THR A 9 -21.60 -28.89 3.95
C THR A 9 -21.76 -27.62 4.77
N LEU A 10 -20.69 -26.85 4.94
CA LEU A 10 -20.81 -25.46 5.37
C LEU A 10 -21.62 -24.77 4.27
N CYS A 11 -22.89 -24.51 4.55
CA CYS A 11 -23.62 -23.45 3.90
C CYS A 11 -22.83 -22.17 4.24
N VAL A 12 -22.05 -21.66 3.31
CA VAL A 12 -21.65 -20.27 3.33
C VAL A 12 -22.94 -19.49 3.16
N GLN A 13 -23.59 -19.17 4.25
CA GLN A 13 -24.53 -18.06 4.27
C GLN A 13 -23.65 -16.84 3.93
N THR A 14 -23.89 -16.28 2.78
CA THR A 14 -23.54 -14.89 2.50
C THR A 14 -24.31 -14.08 3.54
N LEU A 15 -23.66 -13.83 4.69
CA LEU A 15 -24.15 -12.85 5.64
C LEU A 15 -24.19 -11.54 4.87
N SER A 16 -25.40 -11.00 4.67
CA SER A 16 -25.60 -9.64 4.19
C SER A 16 -24.78 -8.73 5.08
N ALA A 17 -23.96 -7.88 4.51
CA ALA A 17 -23.29 -6.83 5.24
C ALA A 17 -24.35 -5.83 5.68
N ASP A 18 -24.55 -5.68 6.98
CA ASP A 18 -25.50 -4.72 7.51
C ASP A 18 -24.72 -3.50 8.07
N PRO A 19 -24.95 -2.30 7.52
CA PRO A 19 -24.34 -1.09 8.04
C PRO A 19 -24.65 -0.88 9.53
N ILE A 20 -23.64 -0.57 10.32
CA ILE A 20 -23.80 -0.16 11.72
C ILE A 20 -24.19 1.32 11.72
N GLY A 21 -25.38 1.64 12.23
CA GLY A 21 -25.82 3.02 12.43
C GLY A 21 -25.22 3.67 13.68
N SER A 22 -25.35 4.99 13.78
CA SER A 22 -24.72 5.80 14.85
C SER A 22 -25.09 5.37 16.27
N ALA A 23 -26.32 4.92 16.51
CA ALA A 23 -26.75 4.45 17.82
C ALA A 23 -26.08 3.13 18.24
N GLU A 24 -25.94 2.20 17.32
CA GLU A 24 -25.27 0.92 17.57
C GLU A 24 -23.77 1.13 17.70
N ALA A 25 -23.16 2.00 16.88
CA ALA A 25 -21.75 2.37 17.00
C ALA A 25 -21.43 2.97 18.38
N LEU A 26 -22.31 3.83 18.91
CA LEU A 26 -22.18 4.35 20.27
C LEU A 26 -22.23 3.23 21.33
N ARG A 27 -23.15 2.28 21.19
CA ARG A 27 -23.27 1.14 22.10
C ARG A 27 -21.99 0.29 22.11
N ILE A 28 -21.44 0.04 20.92
CA ILE A 28 -20.17 -0.69 20.76
C ILE A 28 -19.04 0.09 21.42
N ALA A 29 -18.92 1.39 21.15
CA ALA A 29 -17.90 2.25 21.75
C ALA A 29 -17.92 2.20 23.28
N GLN A 30 -19.11 2.34 23.88
CA GLN A 30 -19.31 2.28 25.32
C GLN A 30 -18.96 0.92 25.92
N GLN A 31 -19.38 -0.15 25.28
CA GLN A 31 -19.08 -1.52 25.70
C GLN A 31 -17.58 -1.81 25.67
N GLN A 32 -16.92 -1.50 24.56
CA GLN A 32 -15.50 -1.79 24.36
C GLN A 32 -14.62 -0.94 25.30
N TYR A 33 -14.94 0.35 25.45
CA TYR A 33 -14.22 1.22 26.39
C TYR A 33 -14.33 0.71 27.83
N SER A 34 -15.48 0.19 28.22
CA SER A 34 -15.69 -0.37 29.58
C SER A 34 -14.92 -1.67 29.81
N MET A 35 -14.76 -2.50 28.78
CA MET A 35 -13.99 -3.74 28.86
C MET A 35 -12.50 -3.48 29.06
N GLU A 36 -11.95 -2.50 28.35
CA GLU A 36 -10.54 -2.13 28.43
C GLU A 36 -10.23 -1.31 29.69
N ASN A 37 -11.19 -0.49 30.19
CA ASN A 37 -11.02 0.43 31.31
C ASN A 37 -11.85 0.01 32.52
N THR A 38 -11.51 -1.11 33.14
CA THR A 38 -12.26 -1.65 34.31
C THR A 38 -12.29 -0.73 35.56
N SER A 39 -11.39 0.26 35.63
CA SER A 39 -11.39 1.29 36.66
C SER A 39 -12.60 2.23 36.55
N VAL A 40 -13.12 2.49 35.37
CA VAL A 40 -14.30 3.32 35.12
C VAL A 40 -15.56 2.69 35.71
N LEU A 41 -15.68 1.37 35.65
CA LEU A 41 -16.81 0.64 36.24
C LEU A 41 -16.89 0.74 37.78
N ARG A 42 -15.75 1.04 38.42
CA ARG A 42 -15.68 1.21 39.89
C ARG A 42 -16.02 2.62 40.34
N ALA A 43 -15.95 3.62 39.45
CA ALA A 43 -16.17 5.03 39.79
C ALA A 43 -17.65 5.45 39.85
N GLY A 44 -18.58 4.60 39.38
CA GLY A 44 -20.03 4.84 39.50
C GLY A 44 -20.62 5.91 38.57
N SER A 45 -19.82 6.56 37.74
CA SER A 45 -20.27 7.47 36.67
C SER A 45 -19.66 7.06 35.36
N PHE A 46 -20.50 6.80 34.37
CA PHE A 46 -20.05 6.51 32.99
C PHE A 46 -19.63 7.82 32.33
N PRO A 47 -18.46 7.88 31.65
CA PRO A 47 -18.06 9.08 30.94
C PRO A 47 -19.02 9.37 29.78
N GLU A 48 -19.16 10.61 29.41
CA GLU A 48 -19.91 11.02 28.22
C GLU A 48 -19.12 10.62 26.94
N PHE A 49 -19.84 10.12 25.93
CA PHE A 49 -19.30 9.82 24.62
C PHE A 49 -19.83 10.84 23.62
N LYS A 50 -18.95 11.66 23.06
CA LYS A 50 -19.28 12.68 22.06
C LYS A 50 -18.80 12.22 20.70
N LEU A 51 -19.69 12.06 19.72
CA LEU A 51 -19.30 11.80 18.33
C LEU A 51 -18.53 13.02 17.82
N ALA A 52 -17.21 12.83 17.62
CA ALA A 52 -16.31 13.89 17.20
C ALA A 52 -16.24 13.96 15.67
N TYR A 53 -16.12 12.79 15.01
CA TYR A 53 -16.01 12.68 13.56
C TYR A 53 -16.74 11.44 13.04
N VAL A 54 -17.04 11.46 11.75
CA VAL A 54 -17.47 10.30 10.96
C VAL A 54 -16.61 10.16 9.71
N GLY A 55 -16.30 8.92 9.33
CA GLY A 55 -15.66 8.61 8.06
C GLY A 55 -16.71 8.35 6.98
N THR A 56 -16.58 9.01 5.86
CA THR A 56 -17.38 8.83 4.65
C THR A 56 -16.50 8.44 3.47
N GLU A 57 -17.06 8.27 2.30
CA GLU A 57 -16.27 8.02 1.08
C GLU A 57 -15.39 9.21 0.71
N GLU A 58 -15.84 10.44 1.02
CA GLU A 58 -15.10 11.66 0.77
C GLU A 58 -13.98 11.93 1.78
N GLY A 59 -14.04 11.30 2.97
CA GLY A 59 -13.04 11.46 4.02
C GLY A 59 -13.62 11.53 5.42
N ILE A 60 -12.89 12.19 6.32
CA ILE A 60 -13.27 12.34 7.73
C ILE A 60 -13.87 13.73 7.95
N GLU A 61 -15.10 13.78 8.44
CA GLU A 61 -15.85 15.02 8.61
C GLU A 61 -16.51 15.13 10.01
N ALA A 62 -16.63 16.35 10.49
CA ALA A 62 -17.42 16.60 11.70
C ALA A 62 -18.91 16.33 11.42
N PRO A 63 -19.65 15.66 12.35
CA PRO A 63 -21.07 15.30 12.12
C PRO A 63 -21.96 16.48 11.77
N SER A 64 -21.65 17.67 12.27
CA SER A 64 -22.39 18.92 12.01
C SER A 64 -22.32 19.41 10.56
N LYS A 65 -21.37 18.91 9.77
CA LYS A 65 -21.23 19.26 8.35
C LYS A 65 -21.98 18.31 7.43
N LEU A 66 -22.52 17.20 7.95
CA LEU A 66 -23.11 16.12 7.18
C LEU A 66 -24.62 16.07 7.34
N ARG A 67 -25.32 15.47 6.37
CA ARG A 67 -26.76 15.12 6.50
C ARG A 67 -26.91 13.94 7.44
N SER A 68 -28.05 13.85 8.13
CA SER A 68 -28.34 12.74 9.07
C SER A 68 -28.20 11.36 8.40
N SER A 69 -28.61 11.21 7.15
CA SER A 69 -28.48 9.96 6.39
C SER A 69 -27.01 9.57 6.15
N SER A 70 -26.14 10.54 5.93
CA SER A 70 -24.68 10.28 5.77
C SER A 70 -24.04 9.87 7.10
N VAL A 71 -24.54 10.40 8.23
CA VAL A 71 -24.07 9.99 9.56
C VAL A 71 -24.53 8.56 9.88
N GLU A 72 -25.78 8.20 9.54
CA GLU A 72 -26.29 6.83 9.79
C GLU A 72 -25.65 5.76 8.91
N ASN A 73 -25.13 6.12 7.73
CA ASN A 73 -24.43 5.21 6.82
C ASN A 73 -22.91 5.41 6.80
N ALA A 74 -22.35 6.01 7.84
CA ALA A 74 -20.93 6.28 7.90
C ALA A 74 -20.09 4.99 7.83
N LEU A 75 -18.87 5.11 7.32
CA LEU A 75 -17.90 4.02 7.29
C LEU A 75 -17.14 3.90 8.60
N LEU A 76 -16.95 5.02 9.31
CA LEU A 76 -16.33 5.07 10.63
C LEU A 76 -17.08 6.00 11.55
N TYR A 77 -17.05 5.69 12.86
CA TYR A 77 -17.50 6.55 13.93
C TYR A 77 -16.38 6.78 14.93
N LEU A 78 -16.04 8.04 15.20
CA LEU A 78 -14.96 8.44 16.08
C LEU A 78 -15.55 9.21 17.26
N TYR A 79 -15.48 8.65 18.45
CA TYR A 79 -16.02 9.22 19.69
C TYR A 79 -14.90 9.72 20.58
N ASN A 80 -15.02 10.95 21.12
CA ASN A 80 -14.27 11.40 22.28
C ASN A 80 -14.98 10.95 23.56
N VAL A 81 -14.20 10.60 24.58
CA VAL A 81 -14.67 10.10 25.86
C VAL A 81 -14.36 11.11 26.96
N GLY A 82 -15.39 11.58 27.68
CA GLY A 82 -15.25 12.53 28.77
C GLY A 82 -14.40 13.76 28.44
N ASP A 83 -13.89 14.41 29.47
CA ASP A 83 -12.91 15.49 29.30
C ASP A 83 -11.52 14.85 29.23
N ASN A 84 -10.98 14.67 27.99
CA ASN A 84 -9.65 14.14 27.76
C ASN A 84 -9.39 12.71 28.27
N GLN A 85 -10.45 11.90 28.40
CA GLN A 85 -10.38 10.52 28.90
C GLN A 85 -10.19 9.48 27.78
N GLY A 86 -9.84 9.94 26.58
CA GLY A 86 -9.56 9.07 25.44
C GLY A 86 -10.54 9.23 24.29
N PHE A 87 -10.46 8.28 23.37
CA PHE A 87 -11.34 8.19 22.20
C PHE A 87 -11.58 6.73 21.80
N VAL A 88 -12.62 6.50 21.01
CA VAL A 88 -12.95 5.18 20.45
C VAL A 88 -13.28 5.32 18.96
N ILE A 89 -12.75 4.40 18.15
CA ILE A 89 -12.99 4.31 16.71
C ILE A 89 -13.73 3.01 16.42
N VAL A 90 -14.92 3.13 15.84
CA VAL A 90 -15.82 2.02 15.55
C VAL A 90 -16.04 1.92 14.04
N SER A 91 -16.01 0.69 13.52
CA SER A 91 -16.38 0.36 12.14
C SER A 91 -17.86 0.68 11.89
N GLY A 92 -18.19 1.18 10.70
CA GLY A 92 -19.58 1.32 10.24
C GLY A 92 -20.16 0.04 9.63
N GLU A 93 -19.52 -1.11 9.85
CA GLU A 93 -19.86 -2.41 9.26
C GLU A 93 -19.83 -3.49 10.33
N ASP A 94 -20.83 -4.37 10.36
CA ASP A 94 -20.95 -5.45 11.34
C ASP A 94 -20.06 -6.66 11.04
N ARG A 95 -19.66 -6.83 9.80
CA ARG A 95 -18.65 -7.81 9.38
C ARG A 95 -17.27 -7.36 9.79
N GLY A 96 -16.43 -8.29 10.17
CA GLY A 96 -15.07 -8.01 10.57
C GLY A 96 -14.95 -7.37 11.95
N LYS A 97 -13.85 -6.64 12.17
CA LYS A 97 -13.58 -6.02 13.46
C LYS A 97 -14.38 -4.72 13.63
N GLN A 98 -15.22 -4.68 14.67
CA GLN A 98 -16.02 -3.50 14.99
C GLN A 98 -15.21 -2.42 15.73
N LEU A 99 -14.31 -2.82 16.65
CA LEU A 99 -13.38 -1.91 17.32
C LEU A 99 -12.09 -1.77 16.48
N LEU A 100 -11.83 -0.58 15.96
CA LEU A 100 -10.66 -0.27 15.14
C LEU A 100 -9.58 0.53 15.87
N GLY A 101 -9.98 1.24 16.94
CA GLY A 101 -9.03 1.97 17.77
C GLY A 101 -9.63 2.40 19.10
N ILE A 102 -8.79 2.50 20.11
CA ILE A 102 -9.16 2.96 21.45
C ILE A 102 -7.97 3.58 22.16
N SER A 103 -8.21 4.68 22.86
CA SER A 103 -7.26 5.27 23.79
C SER A 103 -7.97 5.55 25.11
N ASP A 104 -7.25 5.46 26.22
CA ASP A 104 -7.73 5.80 27.57
C ASP A 104 -7.28 7.19 28.03
N LYS A 105 -6.67 7.97 27.14
CA LYS A 105 -6.19 9.33 27.40
C LYS A 105 -6.20 10.19 26.15
N GLY A 106 -6.21 11.50 26.35
CA GLY A 106 -6.27 12.47 25.26
C GLY A 106 -7.66 12.58 24.65
N SER A 107 -7.77 13.28 23.56
CA SER A 107 -9.00 13.42 22.75
C SER A 107 -8.65 13.77 21.32
N LEU A 108 -9.53 13.43 20.38
CA LEU A 108 -9.45 13.89 19.01
C LEU A 108 -9.68 15.40 18.96
N PRO A 109 -8.86 16.17 18.21
CA PRO A 109 -8.93 17.62 18.19
C PRO A 109 -10.27 18.13 17.62
N GLU A 110 -10.82 19.21 18.18
CA GLU A 110 -12.12 19.77 17.73
C GLU A 110 -12.03 20.55 16.42
N LYS A 111 -10.85 21.04 16.04
CA LYS A 111 -10.65 21.91 14.86
C LYS A 111 -10.27 21.18 13.57
N GLY A 112 -10.47 19.88 13.51
CA GLY A 112 -10.08 19.02 12.41
C GLY A 112 -8.87 18.16 12.75
N LEU A 113 -8.79 16.99 12.10
CA LEU A 113 -7.67 16.09 12.23
C LEU A 113 -6.48 16.65 11.44
N SER A 114 -5.25 16.30 11.84
CA SER A 114 -4.09 16.54 10.99
C SER A 114 -4.17 15.71 9.72
N ALA A 115 -3.52 16.17 8.64
CA ALA A 115 -3.48 15.41 7.38
C ALA A 115 -2.95 13.99 7.59
N THR A 116 -1.94 13.81 8.46
CA THR A 116 -1.39 12.50 8.80
C THR A 116 -2.42 11.60 9.48
N MET A 117 -3.20 12.15 10.42
CA MET A 117 -4.25 11.40 11.10
C MET A 117 -5.42 11.05 10.17
N GLU A 118 -5.82 11.97 9.31
CA GLU A 118 -6.82 11.70 8.28
C GLU A 118 -6.38 10.56 7.38
N ASN A 119 -5.12 10.55 6.94
CA ASN A 119 -4.57 9.50 6.11
C ASN A 119 -4.49 8.16 6.83
N PHE A 120 -4.15 8.15 8.12
CA PHE A 120 -4.22 6.93 8.93
C PHE A 120 -5.66 6.40 9.02
N MET A 121 -6.66 7.28 9.23
CA MET A 121 -8.07 6.88 9.27
C MET A 121 -8.61 6.43 7.89
N ARG A 122 -8.09 6.96 6.79
CA ARG A 122 -8.45 6.51 5.42
C ARG A 122 -8.20 5.02 5.23
N MET A 123 -7.16 4.47 5.82
CA MET A 123 -6.90 3.04 5.85
C MET A 123 -8.13 2.25 6.36
N TYR A 124 -8.76 2.70 7.45
CA TYR A 124 -9.97 2.05 7.95
C TYR A 124 -11.20 2.31 7.07
N ILE A 125 -11.31 3.49 6.45
CA ILE A 125 -12.37 3.76 5.47
C ILE A 125 -12.31 2.74 4.34
N HIS A 126 -11.13 2.51 3.79
CA HIS A 126 -10.93 1.54 2.71
C HIS A 126 -11.24 0.11 3.15
N TYR A 127 -10.81 -0.28 4.35
CA TYR A 127 -11.16 -1.57 4.93
C TYR A 127 -12.68 -1.77 5.03
N VAL A 128 -13.42 -0.82 5.58
CA VAL A 128 -14.86 -0.91 5.72
C VAL A 128 -15.57 -0.90 4.36
N LYS A 129 -15.09 -0.11 3.40
CA LYS A 129 -15.59 -0.15 2.00
C LYS A 129 -15.41 -1.54 1.39
N ALA A 130 -14.25 -2.15 1.57
CA ALA A 130 -13.98 -3.49 1.06
C ALA A 130 -14.89 -4.54 1.70
N LEU A 131 -15.14 -4.46 3.01
CA LEU A 131 -16.12 -5.30 3.69
C LEU A 131 -17.53 -5.14 3.09
N ARG A 132 -17.98 -3.91 2.87
CA ARG A 132 -19.29 -3.63 2.22
C ARG A 132 -19.35 -4.16 0.78
N SER A 133 -18.24 -4.18 0.06
CA SER A 133 -18.17 -4.75 -1.29
C SER A 133 -18.13 -6.28 -1.29
N GLY A 134 -18.16 -6.94 -0.14
CA GLY A 134 -18.18 -8.39 -0.06
C GLY A 134 -16.82 -9.05 0.13
N MET A 135 -15.78 -8.30 0.49
CA MET A 135 -14.46 -8.88 0.81
C MET A 135 -14.61 -10.03 1.82
N PRO A 136 -14.04 -11.21 1.55
CA PRO A 136 -14.06 -12.32 2.50
C PRO A 136 -13.24 -11.95 3.73
N LEU A 137 -13.72 -12.31 4.90
CA LEU A 137 -12.94 -12.21 6.13
C LEU A 137 -11.87 -13.30 6.15
N ALA A 138 -10.66 -12.94 6.56
CA ALA A 138 -9.66 -13.95 6.88
C ALA A 138 -10.21 -14.86 8.00
N VAL A 139 -10.18 -16.16 7.77
CA VAL A 139 -10.57 -17.12 8.81
C VAL A 139 -9.41 -17.18 9.80
N ASP A 140 -9.55 -16.50 10.94
CA ASP A 140 -8.65 -16.70 12.07
C ASP A 140 -8.71 -18.18 12.48
N SER A 141 -7.67 -18.94 12.16
CA SER A 141 -7.56 -20.30 12.67
C SER A 141 -7.41 -20.22 14.19
N VAL A 142 -8.34 -20.85 14.91
CA VAL A 142 -8.44 -20.84 16.38
C VAL A 142 -7.19 -21.36 17.11
N GLU A 143 -6.21 -21.92 16.41
CA GLU A 143 -4.99 -22.52 17.00
C GLU A 143 -3.88 -21.53 17.38
N ALA A 144 -4.00 -20.24 17.06
CA ALA A 144 -2.90 -19.28 17.27
C ALA A 144 -2.77 -18.74 18.71
N SER A 145 -3.72 -19.00 19.61
CA SER A 145 -3.80 -18.32 20.92
C SER A 145 -2.77 -18.78 21.97
N SER A 146 -2.07 -19.92 21.78
CA SER A 146 -1.17 -20.48 22.81
C SER A 146 0.29 -20.04 22.69
N ARG A 147 0.70 -19.43 21.58
CA ARG A 147 2.10 -19.11 21.29
C ARG A 147 2.57 -17.79 21.92
N PHE A 148 1.69 -16.83 22.08
CA PHE A 148 2.00 -15.49 22.57
C PHE A 148 1.28 -15.18 23.86
N PRO A 149 1.78 -14.25 24.71
CA PRO A 149 1.01 -13.69 25.82
C PRO A 149 -0.31 -13.11 25.31
N GLU A 150 -1.37 -13.14 26.17
CA GLU A 150 -2.67 -12.53 25.82
C GLU A 150 -2.58 -11.01 25.58
N ALA A 151 -1.64 -10.35 26.24
CA ALA A 151 -1.35 -8.93 26.09
C ALA A 151 0.11 -8.62 26.42
N VAL A 152 0.61 -7.55 25.85
CA VAL A 152 1.89 -6.91 26.22
C VAL A 152 1.60 -5.45 26.52
N ILE A 153 1.86 -5.03 27.76
CA ILE A 153 1.71 -3.62 28.15
C ILE A 153 2.70 -2.75 27.36
N PRO A 154 2.36 -1.49 27.06
CA PRO A 154 3.24 -0.60 26.35
C PRO A 154 4.64 -0.51 26.98
N LEU A 155 5.66 -0.72 26.16
CA LEU A 155 7.06 -0.77 26.59
C LEU A 155 7.64 0.64 26.78
N ILE A 156 7.25 1.56 25.89
CA ILE A 156 7.74 2.94 25.84
C ILE A 156 6.93 3.79 26.80
N LYS A 157 7.65 4.65 27.52
CA LYS A 157 7.06 5.59 28.49
C LYS A 157 7.03 7.02 27.97
N THR A 158 7.85 7.31 26.97
CA THR A 158 7.92 8.65 26.38
C THR A 158 6.70 8.91 25.50
N GLU A 159 6.25 10.17 25.45
CA GLU A 159 5.18 10.67 24.59
C GLU A 159 5.71 11.89 23.82
N TRP A 160 6.87 11.73 23.19
CA TRP A 160 7.52 12.80 22.47
C TRP A 160 6.80 13.09 21.15
N LYS A 161 6.90 14.35 20.71
CA LYS A 161 6.23 14.86 19.54
C LYS A 161 7.24 15.37 18.50
N ASP A 162 6.74 15.78 17.35
CA ASP A 162 7.56 16.31 16.27
C ASP A 162 7.55 17.85 16.18
N ASP A 163 6.72 18.52 17.01
CA ASP A 163 6.61 19.96 17.13
C ASP A 163 7.39 20.51 18.35
N ALA A 164 7.29 21.80 18.60
CA ALA A 164 7.95 22.47 19.75
C ALA A 164 7.43 21.91 21.11
N PRO A 165 8.32 21.71 22.12
CA PRO A 165 9.75 22.02 22.11
C PRO A 165 10.67 20.88 21.65
N TYR A 166 10.14 19.80 21.10
CA TYR A 166 10.88 18.61 20.70
C TYR A 166 11.75 18.82 19.46
N ASN A 167 11.46 19.82 18.65
CA ASN A 167 12.16 20.14 17.41
C ASN A 167 13.18 21.28 17.52
N GLU A 168 13.55 21.71 18.73
CA GLU A 168 14.43 22.88 18.95
C GLU A 168 15.80 22.79 18.27
N MET A 169 16.31 21.58 18.03
CA MET A 169 17.57 21.38 17.32
C MET A 169 17.39 21.12 15.81
N CYS A 170 16.17 21.17 15.30
CA CYS A 170 15.88 20.98 13.88
C CYS A 170 16.26 22.22 13.05
N PRO A 171 16.47 22.07 11.74
CA PRO A 171 16.78 23.20 10.87
C PRO A 171 15.70 24.28 10.85
N VAL A 172 16.11 25.52 10.59
CA VAL A 172 15.22 26.65 10.36
C VAL A 172 15.13 26.93 8.87
N VAL A 173 13.91 26.98 8.33
CA VAL A 173 13.63 27.29 6.92
C VAL A 173 12.65 28.45 6.86
N ASN A 174 13.02 29.52 6.12
CA ASN A 174 12.22 30.74 6.02
C ASN A 174 11.78 31.32 7.38
N ASP A 175 12.72 31.38 8.32
CA ASP A 175 12.51 31.84 9.69
C ASP A 175 11.51 31.02 10.53
N VAL A 176 11.20 29.80 10.10
CA VAL A 176 10.35 28.86 10.82
C VAL A 176 11.14 27.59 11.13
N LEU A 177 11.06 27.15 12.38
CA LEU A 177 11.63 25.88 12.81
C LEU A 177 10.88 24.73 12.15
N THR A 178 11.60 23.80 11.53
CA THR A 178 10.98 22.64 10.87
C THR A 178 10.49 21.63 11.89
N PHE A 179 9.49 20.82 11.53
CA PHE A 179 9.11 19.67 12.34
C PHE A 179 10.25 18.64 12.39
N ALA A 180 10.31 17.88 13.49
CA ALA A 180 11.32 16.85 13.66
C ALA A 180 11.04 15.56 12.87
N GLY A 181 9.77 15.36 12.43
CA GLY A 181 9.29 14.21 11.69
C GLY A 181 9.10 12.95 12.52
N GLY A 182 8.09 12.17 12.13
CA GLY A 182 7.71 10.95 12.84
C GLY A 182 8.84 9.92 12.92
N GLU A 183 9.68 9.81 11.88
CA GLU A 183 10.81 8.89 11.82
C GLU A 183 11.86 9.22 12.89
N GLY A 184 12.24 10.50 13.03
CA GLY A 184 13.18 10.95 14.05
C GLY A 184 12.64 10.69 15.46
N VAL A 185 11.37 11.03 15.71
CA VAL A 185 10.69 10.82 16.99
C VAL A 185 10.60 9.32 17.33
N ALA A 186 10.15 8.48 16.40
CA ALA A 186 10.02 7.05 16.63
C ALA A 186 11.36 6.39 16.95
N MET A 187 12.43 6.72 16.20
CA MET A 187 13.77 6.24 16.48
C MET A 187 14.24 6.68 17.89
N ALA A 188 14.10 7.96 18.21
CA ALA A 188 14.54 8.52 19.47
C ALA A 188 13.82 7.90 20.68
N GLN A 189 12.51 7.65 20.59
CA GLN A 189 11.74 6.99 21.65
C GLN A 189 12.19 5.54 21.86
N ILE A 190 12.49 4.79 20.79
CA ILE A 190 13.08 3.44 20.89
C ILE A 190 14.46 3.49 21.53
N MET A 191 15.28 4.47 21.15
CA MET A 191 16.64 4.64 21.74
C MET A 191 16.56 5.03 23.20
N ASN A 192 15.59 5.87 23.60
CA ASN A 192 15.35 6.18 25.01
C ASN A 192 14.91 4.96 25.83
N TYR A 193 14.07 4.08 25.28
CA TYR A 193 13.69 2.82 25.93
C TYR A 193 14.92 1.98 26.30
N TYR A 194 15.90 1.92 25.41
CA TYR A 194 17.14 1.19 25.67
C TYR A 194 18.19 2.00 26.43
N GLN A 195 18.07 3.33 26.54
CA GLN A 195 19.10 4.25 26.99
C GLN A 195 20.47 3.90 26.35
N TYR A 196 20.48 3.88 25.01
CA TYR A 196 21.62 3.43 24.21
C TYR A 196 21.61 4.08 22.82
N PRO A 197 22.79 4.41 22.27
CA PRO A 197 24.13 4.33 22.85
C PRO A 197 24.45 5.53 23.76
N LYS A 198 25.59 5.51 24.47
CA LYS A 198 26.09 6.68 25.20
C LYS A 198 26.52 7.80 24.24
N SER A 199 27.13 7.43 23.10
CA SER A 199 27.48 8.33 21.99
C SER A 199 27.30 7.56 20.70
N GLY A 200 26.92 8.25 19.62
CA GLY A 200 26.81 7.62 18.31
C GLY A 200 28.15 7.41 17.63
N MET A 201 28.15 7.11 16.35
CA MET A 201 29.33 6.88 15.51
C MET A 201 29.31 7.76 14.28
N GLY A 202 30.44 8.41 13.99
CA GLY A 202 30.62 9.25 12.80
C GLY A 202 29.79 10.53 12.83
N ASN A 203 29.58 11.08 11.66
CA ASN A 203 28.81 12.29 11.42
C ASN A 203 28.11 12.20 10.07
N VAL A 204 27.14 13.08 9.84
CA VAL A 204 26.53 13.29 8.53
C VAL A 204 26.60 14.77 8.17
N ASN A 205 26.72 15.02 6.88
CA ASN A 205 26.63 16.34 6.29
C ASN A 205 26.05 16.19 4.89
N TYR A 206 24.80 16.53 4.72
CA TYR A 206 24.10 16.37 3.45
C TYR A 206 23.27 17.60 3.10
N LYS A 207 23.06 17.78 1.82
CA LYS A 207 22.14 18.77 1.29
C LYS A 207 20.74 18.18 1.24
N ASN A 208 19.78 18.87 1.84
CA ASN A 208 18.39 18.44 1.80
C ASN A 208 17.92 18.26 0.35
N PRO A 209 17.27 17.16 -0.01
CA PRO A 209 16.84 16.89 -1.40
C PRO A 209 15.99 18.03 -1.98
N GLY A 210 16.33 18.48 -3.19
CA GLY A 210 15.59 19.55 -3.88
C GLY A 210 15.80 20.98 -3.33
N SER A 211 16.67 21.19 -2.34
CA SER A 211 16.82 22.41 -1.58
C SER A 211 18.28 22.86 -1.48
N THR A 212 18.49 24.05 -0.86
CA THR A 212 19.81 24.55 -0.49
C THR A 212 20.15 24.31 0.98
N LEU A 213 19.20 23.79 1.78
CA LEU A 213 19.37 23.51 3.18
C LEU A 213 20.49 22.48 3.40
N LEU A 214 21.44 22.81 4.27
CA LEU A 214 22.50 21.90 4.69
C LEU A 214 22.16 21.34 6.06
N VAL A 215 22.08 20.03 6.18
CA VAL A 215 21.86 19.30 7.44
C VAL A 215 23.16 18.65 7.88
N SER A 216 23.57 18.93 9.11
CA SER A 216 24.82 18.41 9.67
C SER A 216 24.63 17.97 11.12
N ALA A 217 25.11 16.76 11.45
CA ALA A 217 25.09 16.23 12.80
C ALA A 217 26.36 15.41 13.08
N ASP A 218 26.93 15.56 14.27
CA ASP A 218 28.13 14.84 14.72
C ASP A 218 27.76 13.90 15.87
N PHE A 219 27.49 12.66 15.52
CA PHE A 219 27.07 11.63 16.48
C PHE A 219 28.24 11.16 17.38
N GLY A 220 29.45 11.13 16.80
CA GLY A 220 30.64 10.56 17.47
C GLY A 220 31.13 11.43 18.62
N HIS A 221 30.93 12.74 18.56
CA HIS A 221 31.33 13.68 19.60
C HIS A 221 30.18 14.13 20.49
N THR A 222 28.97 13.64 20.27
CA THR A 222 27.81 13.94 21.11
C THR A 222 27.57 12.83 22.13
N THR A 223 27.43 13.23 23.39
CA THR A 223 27.01 12.33 24.47
C THR A 223 25.53 12.51 24.73
N TYR A 224 24.75 11.47 24.61
CA TYR A 224 23.31 11.49 24.88
C TYR A 224 23.09 11.42 26.40
N ASP A 225 22.41 12.42 26.91
CA ASP A 225 22.13 12.59 28.34
C ASP A 225 20.78 11.96 28.71
N TRP A 226 20.77 10.65 28.86
CA TRP A 226 19.56 9.88 29.14
C TRP A 226 18.87 10.26 30.44
N GLU A 227 19.59 10.81 31.43
CA GLU A 227 19.01 11.23 32.71
C GLU A 227 18.16 12.49 32.57
N ASN A 228 18.48 13.34 31.61
CA ASN A 228 17.77 14.58 31.29
C ASN A 228 16.74 14.41 30.16
N MET A 229 16.29 13.20 29.87
CA MET A 229 15.26 12.91 28.87
C MET A 229 13.95 12.46 29.54
N PRO A 230 13.07 13.38 29.97
CA PRO A 230 11.81 13.05 30.63
C PRO A 230 10.82 12.39 29.67
N ALA A 231 9.74 11.80 30.20
CA ALA A 231 8.69 11.17 29.41
C ALA A 231 7.96 12.15 28.50
N THR A 232 7.81 13.40 28.93
CA THR A 232 7.17 14.49 28.18
C THR A 232 7.92 15.79 28.42
N LEU A 233 7.90 16.68 27.46
CA LEU A 233 8.33 18.08 27.60
C LEU A 233 7.10 18.98 27.60
N ASP A 234 7.15 20.01 28.44
CA ASP A 234 6.12 21.06 28.55
C ASP A 234 6.74 22.43 28.85
N GLU A 235 5.91 23.45 29.10
CA GLU A 235 6.35 24.80 29.36
C GLU A 235 7.23 24.95 30.65
N SER A 236 7.22 23.95 31.53
CA SER A 236 8.03 23.92 32.75
C SER A 236 9.37 23.21 32.59
N SER A 237 9.59 22.53 31.45
CA SER A 237 10.81 21.79 31.17
C SER A 237 12.03 22.71 31.12
N SER A 238 13.13 22.27 31.72
CA SER A 238 14.39 22.97 31.67
C SER A 238 15.02 22.94 30.27
N TRP A 239 15.91 23.92 30.00
CA TRP A 239 16.64 23.91 28.72
C TRP A 239 17.48 22.64 28.53
N ASP A 240 18.09 22.12 29.61
CA ASP A 240 18.89 20.89 29.55
C ASP A 240 18.04 19.68 29.12
N GLU A 241 16.79 19.59 29.58
CA GLU A 241 15.85 18.53 29.15
C GLU A 241 15.42 18.70 27.70
N ILE A 242 15.11 19.96 27.31
CA ILE A 242 14.74 20.30 25.93
C ILE A 242 15.90 19.99 24.98
N GLU A 243 17.12 20.45 25.31
CA GLU A 243 18.32 20.19 24.50
C GLU A 243 18.63 18.71 24.39
N ALA A 244 18.54 17.94 25.48
CA ALA A 244 18.81 16.52 25.49
C ALA A 244 17.85 15.74 24.54
N VAL A 245 16.56 16.02 24.66
CA VAL A 245 15.53 15.32 23.85
C VAL A 245 15.59 15.77 22.40
N SER A 246 15.61 17.09 22.13
CA SER A 246 15.58 17.62 20.76
C SER A 246 16.86 17.28 19.97
N THR A 247 18.02 17.23 20.66
CA THR A 247 19.28 16.75 20.04
C THR A 247 19.16 15.31 19.60
N LEU A 248 18.64 14.42 20.45
CA LEU A 248 18.48 13.02 20.09
C LEU A 248 17.53 12.85 18.89
N ILE A 249 16.38 13.53 18.92
CA ILE A 249 15.39 13.47 17.84
C ILE A 249 15.98 13.98 16.52
N PHE A 250 16.63 15.16 16.55
CA PHE A 250 17.31 15.69 15.36
C PHE A 250 18.39 14.76 14.83
N HIS A 251 19.22 14.19 15.71
CA HIS A 251 20.27 13.24 15.31
C HIS A 251 19.68 11.99 14.67
N CYS A 252 18.56 11.47 15.16
CA CYS A 252 17.87 10.33 14.55
C CYS A 252 17.40 10.66 13.12
N GLY A 253 16.75 11.80 12.92
CA GLY A 253 16.33 12.25 11.59
C GLY A 253 17.52 12.49 10.66
N ALA A 254 18.56 13.17 11.13
CA ALA A 254 19.76 13.45 10.35
C ALA A 254 20.51 12.16 9.95
N ALA A 255 20.61 11.17 10.83
CA ALA A 255 21.21 9.87 10.54
C ALA A 255 20.45 9.09 9.48
N ALA A 256 19.13 9.27 9.39
CA ALA A 256 18.27 8.68 8.39
C ALA A 256 18.14 9.51 7.11
N TYR A 257 18.96 10.54 6.93
CA TYR A 257 18.94 11.47 5.79
C TYR A 257 17.57 12.09 5.55
N MET A 258 16.89 12.48 6.61
CA MET A 258 15.54 13.03 6.57
C MET A 258 15.48 14.31 5.73
N ASN A 259 14.44 14.42 4.92
CA ASN A 259 14.08 15.65 4.23
C ASN A 259 13.25 16.52 5.20
N TYR A 260 13.77 17.73 5.55
CA TYR A 260 13.13 18.66 6.49
C TYR A 260 12.26 19.73 5.81
N GLU A 261 12.01 19.62 4.52
CA GLU A 261 11.22 20.60 3.76
C GLU A 261 9.91 19.99 3.21
N TRP A 262 9.59 20.21 1.95
CA TRP A 262 8.29 19.98 1.34
C TRP A 262 7.79 18.52 1.34
N ASP A 263 8.69 17.57 1.32
CA ASP A 263 8.37 16.13 1.33
C ASP A 263 9.06 15.52 2.56
N MET A 264 8.60 15.96 3.73
CA MET A 264 9.20 15.53 5.00
C MET A 264 9.18 14.01 5.14
N GLY A 265 10.30 13.47 5.59
CA GLY A 265 10.45 12.05 5.89
C GLY A 265 11.80 11.50 5.50
N ALA A 266 12.06 10.28 5.96
CA ALA A 266 13.24 9.50 5.67
C ALA A 266 12.87 8.21 4.92
N ASN A 267 13.83 7.61 4.22
CA ASN A 267 13.65 6.29 3.66
C ASN A 267 13.79 5.23 4.77
N LYS A 268 12.88 4.27 4.82
CA LYS A 268 12.87 3.18 5.82
C LYS A 268 14.19 2.39 5.88
N GLU A 269 14.85 2.20 4.76
CA GLU A 269 16.15 1.51 4.72
C GLU A 269 17.26 2.38 5.33
N ASP A 270 17.18 3.72 5.19
CA ASP A 270 18.12 4.62 5.83
C ASP A 270 17.89 4.70 7.34
N VAL A 271 16.63 4.62 7.81
CA VAL A 271 16.29 4.45 9.24
C VAL A 271 16.92 3.17 9.78
N ARG A 272 16.77 2.03 9.09
CA ARG A 272 17.39 0.76 9.50
C ARG A 272 18.92 0.88 9.57
N LYS A 273 19.53 1.48 8.53
CA LYS A 273 20.99 1.70 8.49
C LYS A 273 21.47 2.63 9.58
N ALA A 274 20.69 3.69 9.92
CA ALA A 274 21.03 4.61 10.98
C ALA A 274 21.15 3.91 12.35
N PHE A 275 20.20 3.05 12.70
CA PHE A 275 20.32 2.25 13.93
C PHE A 275 21.63 1.44 13.98
N ILE A 276 22.02 0.79 12.87
CA ILE A 276 23.20 -0.07 12.81
C ILE A 276 24.48 0.77 12.74
N ASN A 277 24.58 1.69 11.79
CA ASN A 277 25.83 2.33 11.41
C ASN A 277 26.16 3.55 12.27
N ASN A 278 25.13 4.31 12.70
CA ASN A 278 25.31 5.55 13.46
C ASN A 278 25.08 5.36 14.95
N PHE A 279 24.21 4.43 15.34
CA PHE A 279 23.90 4.20 16.75
C PHE A 279 24.34 2.86 17.31
N GLY A 280 24.97 2.01 16.49
CA GLY A 280 25.62 0.78 16.93
C GLY A 280 24.68 -0.29 17.48
N TYR A 281 23.42 -0.30 17.03
CA TYR A 281 22.46 -1.37 17.33
C TYR A 281 22.84 -2.68 16.63
N ASP A 282 22.10 -3.74 16.93
CA ASP A 282 22.35 -5.06 16.39
C ASP A 282 22.35 -5.07 14.86
N LYS A 283 23.37 -5.66 14.26
CA LYS A 283 23.52 -5.75 12.79
C LYS A 283 22.45 -6.59 12.09
N ASN A 284 21.70 -7.39 12.84
CA ASN A 284 20.64 -8.26 12.33
C ASN A 284 19.25 -7.60 12.43
N ILE A 285 19.18 -6.27 12.61
CA ILE A 285 17.94 -5.50 12.46
C ILE A 285 17.39 -5.72 11.06
N GLN A 286 16.11 -6.09 10.98
CA GLN A 286 15.44 -6.46 9.75
C GLN A 286 14.36 -5.45 9.39
N LEU A 287 14.31 -5.07 8.13
CA LEU A 287 13.21 -4.33 7.52
C LEU A 287 12.27 -5.32 6.84
N TYR A 288 11.00 -5.24 7.16
CA TYR A 288 9.94 -6.00 6.51
C TYR A 288 8.95 -5.06 5.82
N ASP A 289 8.54 -5.44 4.63
CA ASP A 289 7.50 -4.77 3.87
C ASP A 289 6.20 -5.58 3.96
N ARG A 290 5.08 -4.92 4.26
CA ARG A 290 3.78 -5.57 4.47
C ARG A 290 3.32 -6.40 3.28
N THR A 291 3.69 -6.00 2.08
CA THR A 291 3.30 -6.63 0.82
C THR A 291 3.66 -8.12 0.75
N PHE A 292 4.71 -8.54 1.47
CA PHE A 292 5.21 -9.91 1.43
C PHE A 292 4.64 -10.85 2.49
N PHE A 293 3.69 -10.38 3.30
CA PHE A 293 3.18 -11.12 4.45
C PHE A 293 1.67 -11.15 4.47
N SER A 294 1.09 -12.27 4.85
CA SER A 294 -0.31 -12.35 5.22
C SER A 294 -0.60 -11.53 6.49
N GLY A 295 -1.86 -11.17 6.72
CA GLY A 295 -2.27 -10.44 7.92
C GLY A 295 -1.87 -11.16 9.19
N LYS A 296 -2.02 -12.49 9.20
CA LYS A 296 -1.61 -13.33 10.32
C LYS A 296 -0.08 -13.33 10.51
N GLU A 297 0.69 -13.55 9.45
CA GLU A 297 2.15 -13.53 9.52
C GLU A 297 2.67 -12.17 10.00
N TRP A 298 2.08 -11.07 9.52
CA TRP A 298 2.42 -9.72 9.91
C TRP A 298 2.17 -9.46 11.39
N THR A 299 1.00 -9.84 11.89
CA THR A 299 0.67 -9.72 13.31
C THR A 299 1.50 -10.66 14.20
N ASP A 300 1.84 -11.86 13.70
CA ASP A 300 2.72 -12.80 14.41
C ASP A 300 4.15 -12.25 14.53
N LEU A 301 4.67 -11.57 13.50
CA LEU A 301 5.96 -10.87 13.57
C LEU A 301 5.96 -9.79 14.65
N LEU A 302 4.94 -8.91 14.65
CA LEU A 302 4.76 -7.88 15.68
C LEU A 302 4.70 -8.49 17.07
N LYS A 303 3.84 -9.50 17.28
CA LYS A 303 3.70 -10.18 18.58
C LYS A 303 4.98 -10.87 19.02
N THR A 304 5.77 -11.40 18.08
CA THR A 304 7.09 -12.02 18.38
C THR A 304 8.06 -10.99 18.98
N GLU A 305 8.13 -9.79 18.39
CA GLU A 305 8.98 -8.73 18.88
C GLU A 305 8.52 -8.21 20.24
N LEU A 306 7.23 -7.91 20.36
CA LEU A 306 6.64 -7.33 21.56
C LEU A 306 6.68 -8.30 22.75
N ALA A 307 6.43 -9.59 22.53
CA ALA A 307 6.60 -10.62 23.56
C ALA A 307 8.06 -10.76 24.02
N ALA A 308 9.01 -10.47 23.14
CA ALA A 308 10.44 -10.42 23.49
C ALA A 308 10.88 -9.05 24.03
N GLN A 309 9.94 -8.18 24.41
CA GLN A 309 10.19 -6.83 24.97
C GLN A 309 11.03 -5.96 24.03
N ARG A 310 10.78 -6.04 22.73
CA ARG A 310 11.41 -5.21 21.71
C ARG A 310 10.36 -4.32 21.03
N PRO A 311 10.43 -3.00 21.23
CA PRO A 311 9.56 -2.07 20.50
C PRO A 311 9.94 -2.09 19.02
N VAL A 312 8.94 -1.92 18.17
CA VAL A 312 9.04 -2.00 16.71
C VAL A 312 8.88 -0.61 16.12
N TYR A 313 9.81 -0.18 15.28
CA TYR A 313 9.59 0.96 14.40
C TYR A 313 8.61 0.53 13.31
N TYR A 314 7.55 1.29 13.14
CA TYR A 314 6.49 0.99 12.18
C TYR A 314 6.20 2.21 11.33
N GLU A 315 6.08 2.03 10.04
CA GLU A 315 5.71 3.10 9.13
C GLU A 315 4.67 2.66 8.11
N GLY A 316 4.02 3.64 7.52
CA GLY A 316 3.12 3.45 6.41
C GLY A 316 2.89 4.74 5.64
N GLY A 317 2.06 4.66 4.65
CA GLY A 317 1.68 5.80 3.87
C GLY A 317 0.39 5.54 3.11
N SER A 318 -0.33 6.61 2.80
CA SER A 318 -1.41 6.57 1.83
C SER A 318 -0.94 7.32 0.57
N GLY A 319 -1.30 6.83 -0.60
CA GLY A 319 -0.95 7.46 -1.85
C GLY A 319 -2.14 7.47 -2.79
N GLU A 320 -3.00 8.46 -2.65
CA GLU A 320 -3.82 8.91 -3.76
C GLU A 320 -3.14 10.13 -4.38
N ASN A 321 -3.07 10.20 -5.71
CA ASN A 321 -2.62 11.37 -6.47
C ASN A 321 -1.16 11.82 -6.28
N ASN A 322 -0.17 10.93 -6.30
CA ASN A 322 1.26 11.28 -6.19
C ASN A 322 1.69 12.08 -4.94
N GLN A 323 0.80 12.32 -4.00
CA GLN A 323 1.13 12.87 -2.69
C GLN A 323 1.17 11.75 -1.67
N ALA A 324 2.34 11.13 -1.50
CA ALA A 324 2.54 10.10 -0.50
C ALA A 324 2.68 10.75 0.88
N TYR A 325 1.61 10.72 1.65
CA TYR A 325 1.74 11.03 3.08
C TYR A 325 2.31 9.82 3.80
N LYS A 326 3.51 9.98 4.31
CA LYS A 326 4.17 8.98 5.16
C LYS A 326 3.83 9.28 6.62
N TRP A 327 3.78 8.23 7.41
CA TRP A 327 3.68 8.29 8.86
C TRP A 327 4.58 7.22 9.47
N ALA A 328 5.26 7.57 10.54
CA ALA A 328 6.11 6.66 11.31
C ALA A 328 5.79 6.79 12.79
N PHE A 329 5.81 5.68 13.51
CA PHE A 329 5.53 5.60 14.93
C PHE A 329 6.16 4.36 15.57
N VAL A 330 6.00 4.22 16.85
CA VAL A 330 6.44 3.02 17.57
C VAL A 330 5.25 2.13 17.85
N CYS A 331 5.35 0.85 17.50
CA CYS A 331 4.46 -0.20 17.99
C CYS A 331 5.16 -0.91 19.16
N ASP A 332 4.57 -0.83 20.37
CA ASP A 332 5.26 -1.22 21.58
C ASP A 332 4.43 -2.05 22.57
N GLY A 333 3.24 -2.48 22.15
CA GLY A 333 2.38 -3.34 22.96
C GLY A 333 1.17 -3.86 22.18
N TYR A 334 0.38 -4.70 22.81
CA TYR A 334 -0.94 -5.09 22.32
C TYR A 334 -1.84 -5.55 23.48
N ASN A 335 -3.16 -5.37 23.32
CA ASN A 335 -4.15 -5.72 24.33
C ASN A 335 -4.78 -7.09 24.06
N ARG A 336 -5.70 -7.50 24.96
CA ARG A 336 -6.44 -8.77 24.84
C ARG A 336 -7.40 -8.81 23.67
N SER A 337 -7.86 -7.66 23.19
CA SER A 337 -8.71 -7.53 22.01
C SER A 337 -7.92 -7.68 20.70
N GLY A 338 -6.59 -7.83 20.78
CA GLY A 338 -5.69 -7.99 19.65
C GLY A 338 -5.32 -6.67 18.96
N LEU A 339 -5.68 -5.53 19.55
CA LEU A 339 -5.25 -4.22 19.05
C LEU A 339 -3.83 -3.93 19.51
N PHE A 340 -3.03 -3.33 18.62
CA PHE A 340 -1.64 -2.96 18.88
C PHE A 340 -1.54 -1.55 19.43
N HIS A 341 -0.72 -1.37 20.46
CA HIS A 341 -0.43 -0.06 21.02
C HIS A 341 0.57 0.68 20.12
N LEU A 342 0.16 1.88 19.69
CA LEU A 342 0.96 2.77 18.87
C LEU A 342 1.23 4.06 19.64
N ASN A 343 2.50 4.45 19.67
CA ASN A 343 2.95 5.76 20.11
C ASN A 343 3.28 6.59 18.86
N THR A 344 2.41 7.50 18.51
CA THR A 344 2.39 8.12 17.18
C THR A 344 3.27 9.36 17.07
N GLY A 345 3.69 9.93 18.20
CA GLY A 345 4.54 11.14 18.20
C GLY A 345 3.84 12.44 17.77
N TRP A 346 2.55 12.43 17.41
CA TRP A 346 1.84 13.62 16.93
C TRP A 346 0.38 13.74 17.40
N PHE A 347 -0.34 12.66 17.68
CA PHE A 347 -1.69 12.73 18.28
C PHE A 347 -1.84 11.93 19.58
N GLY A 348 -0.73 11.47 20.14
CA GLY A 348 -0.70 10.69 21.37
C GLY A 348 -0.56 9.20 21.13
N SER A 349 -0.96 8.40 22.11
CA SER A 349 -0.86 6.94 22.05
C SER A 349 -2.21 6.28 22.24
N GLY A 350 -2.36 5.06 21.72
CA GLY A 350 -3.58 4.27 21.84
C GLY A 350 -3.43 2.89 21.23
N TYR A 351 -4.50 2.11 21.28
CA TYR A 351 -4.55 0.78 20.71
C TYR A 351 -5.32 0.81 19.39
N PHE A 352 -4.74 0.25 18.35
CA PHE A 352 -5.26 0.31 16.98
C PHE A 352 -5.20 -1.05 16.30
N GLU A 353 -6.15 -1.30 15.41
CA GLU A 353 -6.16 -2.48 14.57
C GLU A 353 -5.16 -2.33 13.41
N LEU A 354 -4.16 -3.19 13.38
CA LEU A 354 -3.16 -3.25 12.30
C LEU A 354 -3.32 -4.47 11.40
N GLY A 355 -4.03 -5.50 11.86
CA GLY A 355 -4.24 -6.74 11.12
C GLY A 355 -5.52 -6.77 10.29
N ALA A 356 -6.46 -5.86 10.54
CA ALA A 356 -7.73 -5.82 9.81
C ALA A 356 -7.60 -5.43 8.34
N ILE A 357 -6.43 -4.94 7.95
CA ILE A 357 -6.11 -4.68 6.56
C ILE A 357 -5.64 -5.99 5.98
N ASP A 358 -6.61 -6.81 5.58
CA ASP A 358 -6.40 -8.13 5.02
C ASP A 358 -5.49 -8.10 3.78
N ASP A 359 -4.86 -9.21 3.50
CA ASP A 359 -3.97 -9.50 2.37
C ASP A 359 -4.55 -9.09 1.02
N ASN A 360 -5.84 -8.96 0.96
CA ASN A 360 -6.62 -8.64 -0.22
C ASN A 360 -6.69 -7.14 -0.53
N LEU A 361 -6.30 -6.26 0.40
CA LEU A 361 -6.22 -4.81 0.19
C LEU A 361 -4.78 -4.34 -0.06
N ARG A 362 -4.07 -5.01 -0.96
CA ARG A 362 -2.65 -4.75 -1.25
C ARG A 362 -2.34 -3.29 -1.56
N THR A 363 -3.19 -2.59 -2.27
CA THR A 363 -3.04 -1.17 -2.60
C THR A 363 -2.87 -0.27 -1.39
N TYR A 364 -3.42 -0.66 -0.24
CA TYR A 364 -3.32 0.10 1.02
C TYR A 364 -2.27 -0.47 1.97
N ASN A 365 -1.86 -1.72 1.77
CA ASN A 365 -0.83 -2.39 2.54
C ASN A 365 0.58 -2.18 1.97
N GLU A 366 0.71 -1.83 0.70
CA GLU A 366 1.98 -1.74 -0.04
C GLU A 366 3.00 -0.77 0.56
N ARG A 367 2.54 0.18 1.36
CA ARG A 367 3.41 1.19 1.98
C ARG A 367 3.62 0.98 3.47
N GLN A 368 3.09 -0.09 4.04
CA GLN A 368 3.37 -0.42 5.43
C GLN A 368 4.68 -1.20 5.52
N ALA A 369 5.49 -0.80 6.48
CA ALA A 369 6.74 -1.48 6.78
C ALA A 369 7.01 -1.48 8.29
N MET A 370 7.81 -2.41 8.75
CA MET A 370 8.31 -2.44 10.12
C MET A 370 9.79 -2.76 10.17
N ILE A 371 10.47 -2.16 11.13
CA ILE A 371 11.86 -2.52 11.46
C ILE A 371 11.83 -3.25 12.79
N THR A 372 12.30 -4.50 12.77
CA THR A 372 12.30 -5.43 13.90
C THR A 372 13.72 -5.78 14.34
N GLY A 373 13.85 -6.49 15.47
CA GLY A 373 15.16 -6.86 16.00
C GLY A 373 15.97 -5.68 16.53
N ILE A 374 15.31 -4.52 16.78
CA ILE A 374 15.96 -3.34 17.33
C ILE A 374 16.34 -3.64 18.79
N ARG A 375 17.63 -3.80 19.05
CA ARG A 375 18.20 -4.10 20.36
C ARG A 375 19.67 -3.75 20.43
N LYS A 376 20.21 -3.70 21.64
CA LYS A 376 21.65 -3.57 21.83
C LYS A 376 22.37 -4.78 21.16
N PRO A 377 23.58 -4.61 20.65
CA PRO A 377 24.34 -5.71 20.04
C PRO A 377 24.39 -6.95 20.94
N SER A 378 24.21 -8.13 20.35
CA SER A 378 24.25 -9.40 21.06
C SER A 378 24.86 -10.49 20.20
N ASP A 379 25.73 -11.31 20.77
CA ASP A 379 26.32 -12.46 20.09
C ASP A 379 25.28 -13.55 19.79
N ASP A 380 24.16 -13.58 20.52
CA ASP A 380 23.06 -14.52 20.30
C ASP A 380 22.12 -14.08 19.15
N SER A 381 22.39 -12.94 18.55
CA SER A 381 21.60 -12.42 17.43
C SER A 381 21.76 -13.30 16.20
N LYS A 382 20.64 -13.80 15.70
CA LYS A 382 20.62 -14.61 14.47
C LYS A 382 20.01 -13.82 13.33
N PRO A 383 20.60 -13.89 12.13
CA PRO A 383 20.03 -13.27 10.96
C PRO A 383 18.73 -13.96 10.54
N VAL A 384 17.81 -13.19 10.02
CA VAL A 384 16.57 -13.72 9.43
C VAL A 384 16.88 -14.32 8.06
N LYS A 385 16.19 -15.42 7.75
CA LYS A 385 16.29 -16.17 6.50
C LYS A 385 14.92 -16.07 5.82
N LEU A 386 14.82 -15.32 4.74
CA LEU A 386 13.55 -15.11 4.06
C LEU A 386 13.73 -15.09 2.55
N LEU A 387 13.00 -15.94 1.87
CA LEU A 387 12.82 -15.90 0.42
C LEU A 387 11.36 -15.58 0.09
N THR A 388 11.15 -14.91 -1.03
CA THR A 388 9.83 -14.77 -1.64
C THR A 388 9.91 -15.09 -3.13
N ILE A 389 8.76 -15.35 -3.76
CA ILE A 389 8.65 -15.81 -5.13
C ILE A 389 7.69 -14.92 -5.91
N SER A 390 7.97 -14.72 -7.19
CA SER A 390 7.03 -14.13 -8.15
C SER A 390 7.04 -14.90 -9.48
N SER A 391 6.05 -14.65 -10.31
CA SER A 391 6.00 -15.16 -11.69
C SER A 391 6.13 -16.69 -11.83
N LEU A 392 5.63 -17.45 -10.86
CA LEU A 392 5.60 -18.93 -10.98
C LEU A 392 4.73 -19.34 -12.16
N GLY A 393 5.28 -20.09 -13.11
CA GLY A 393 4.56 -20.44 -14.34
C GLY A 393 5.12 -21.60 -15.16
N THR A 394 4.33 -22.09 -16.11
CA THR A 394 4.65 -23.19 -17.04
C THR A 394 5.05 -22.73 -18.45
N LYS A 395 5.44 -21.47 -18.64
CA LYS A 395 5.75 -20.88 -19.96
C LYS A 395 4.64 -21.12 -21.00
N ASP A 396 3.39 -20.87 -20.59
CA ASP A 396 2.17 -20.98 -21.44
C ASP A 396 1.80 -22.40 -21.90
N ILE A 397 2.36 -23.44 -21.28
CA ILE A 397 1.92 -24.80 -21.51
C ILE A 397 0.68 -25.07 -20.68
N GLU A 398 -0.44 -25.37 -21.34
CA GLU A 398 -1.73 -25.63 -20.68
C GLU A 398 -1.89 -27.11 -20.29
N SER A 399 -1.30 -28.04 -21.04
CA SER A 399 -1.37 -29.49 -20.76
C SER A 399 -0.26 -30.28 -21.43
N ILE A 400 0.06 -31.43 -20.84
CA ILE A 400 1.01 -32.42 -21.36
C ILE A 400 0.46 -33.84 -21.15
N LYS A 401 1.05 -34.80 -21.81
CA LYS A 401 0.80 -36.22 -21.50
C LYS A 401 1.58 -36.65 -20.27
N LEU A 402 1.00 -37.55 -19.49
CA LEU A 402 1.68 -38.15 -18.35
C LEU A 402 3.00 -38.80 -18.80
N GLY A 403 4.10 -38.47 -18.13
CA GLY A 403 5.45 -38.93 -18.50
C GLY A 403 6.24 -37.93 -19.37
N GLU A 404 5.62 -36.91 -19.93
CA GLU A 404 6.32 -35.83 -20.63
C GLU A 404 6.93 -34.84 -19.64
N LYS A 405 8.03 -34.18 -20.07
CA LYS A 405 8.67 -33.11 -19.31
C LYS A 405 7.99 -31.77 -19.59
N PHE A 406 7.92 -30.91 -18.58
CA PHE A 406 7.35 -29.58 -18.72
C PHE A 406 8.23 -28.51 -18.07
N PRO A 407 8.31 -27.30 -18.63
CA PRO A 407 9.09 -26.20 -18.06
C PRO A 407 8.33 -25.53 -16.93
N ILE A 408 9.08 -25.17 -15.88
CA ILE A 408 8.64 -24.31 -14.78
C ILE A 408 9.58 -23.13 -14.69
N THR A 409 9.03 -21.93 -14.62
CA THR A 409 9.77 -20.70 -14.43
C THR A 409 9.27 -19.94 -13.20
N TYR A 410 10.16 -19.40 -12.42
CA TYR A 410 9.84 -18.50 -11.30
C TYR A 410 11.01 -17.58 -10.95
N ASN A 411 10.69 -16.44 -10.34
CA ASN A 411 11.68 -15.52 -9.78
C ASN A 411 11.74 -15.69 -8.27
N LEU A 412 12.93 -15.93 -7.73
CA LEU A 412 13.21 -15.93 -6.29
C LEU A 412 13.88 -14.63 -5.90
N PHE A 413 13.45 -14.06 -4.78
CA PHE A 413 14.00 -12.86 -4.17
C PHE A 413 14.50 -13.15 -2.78
N ASN A 414 15.69 -12.61 -2.45
CA ASN A 414 16.24 -12.66 -1.11
C ASN A 414 15.83 -11.41 -0.33
N LEU A 415 14.92 -11.54 0.60
CA LEU A 415 14.48 -10.48 1.52
C LEU A 415 15.09 -10.64 2.92
N GLY A 416 15.97 -11.61 3.10
CA GLY A 416 16.55 -11.98 4.40
C GLY A 416 18.01 -11.57 4.50
N LYS A 417 18.89 -12.51 4.47
CA LYS A 417 20.33 -12.38 4.69
C LYS A 417 21.11 -12.79 3.45
N ASP A 418 22.27 -12.17 3.25
CA ASP A 418 23.28 -12.67 2.30
C ASP A 418 23.70 -14.10 2.67
N GLY A 419 23.79 -14.96 1.68
CA GLY A 419 24.23 -16.33 1.88
C GLY A 419 23.81 -17.28 0.77
N SER A 420 24.13 -18.56 0.93
CA SER A 420 23.70 -19.60 0.01
C SER A 420 22.35 -20.15 0.43
N TYR A 421 21.45 -20.26 -0.53
CA TYR A 421 20.10 -20.78 -0.34
C TYR A 421 19.86 -22.02 -1.18
N VAL A 422 19.02 -22.90 -0.70
CA VAL A 422 18.57 -24.10 -1.41
C VAL A 422 17.07 -24.06 -1.62
N HIS A 423 16.61 -24.59 -2.75
CA HIS A 423 15.18 -24.67 -3.05
C HIS A 423 14.85 -25.92 -3.86
N THR A 424 13.56 -26.30 -3.86
CA THR A 424 13.02 -27.42 -4.59
C THR A 424 11.57 -27.15 -5.01
N LEU A 425 11.02 -28.03 -5.86
CA LEU A 425 9.58 -28.10 -6.15
C LEU A 425 8.99 -29.29 -5.40
N ALA A 426 7.83 -29.11 -4.79
CA ALA A 426 7.10 -30.16 -4.11
C ALA A 426 5.64 -30.17 -4.52
N PHE A 427 5.02 -31.37 -4.49
CA PHE A 427 3.65 -31.61 -4.90
C PHE A 427 2.83 -32.09 -3.70
N PHE A 428 1.67 -31.49 -3.49
CA PHE A 428 0.76 -31.80 -2.41
C PHE A 428 -0.63 -32.13 -2.97
N GLU A 429 -1.36 -33.07 -2.35
CA GLU A 429 -2.73 -33.39 -2.73
C GLU A 429 -3.75 -32.39 -2.16
N GLU A 430 -3.38 -31.68 -1.10
CA GLU A 430 -4.19 -30.62 -0.50
C GLU A 430 -3.62 -29.25 -0.83
N ASN A 431 -4.47 -28.24 -0.87
CA ASN A 431 -4.05 -26.84 -1.09
C ASN A 431 -3.42 -26.24 0.20
N GLU A 432 -2.47 -26.98 0.76
CA GLU A 432 -1.70 -26.57 1.93
C GLU A 432 -0.30 -27.13 1.81
N ALA A 433 0.68 -26.25 1.58
CA ALA A 433 2.07 -26.67 1.56
C ALA A 433 2.60 -26.79 2.99
N VAL A 434 3.20 -27.95 3.27
CA VAL A 434 3.83 -28.23 4.56
C VAL A 434 5.36 -28.15 4.46
N GLU A 435 6.02 -28.09 5.60
CA GLU A 435 7.48 -28.19 5.70
C GLU A 435 7.94 -29.55 5.18
N LEU A 436 9.05 -29.56 4.42
CA LEU A 436 9.64 -30.77 3.85
C LEU A 436 11.06 -30.99 4.41
N PRO A 437 11.37 -32.15 5.00
CA PRO A 437 12.75 -32.51 5.29
C PRO A 437 13.60 -32.49 4.02
N ILE A 438 14.80 -31.92 4.10
CA ILE A 438 15.68 -31.80 2.93
C ILE A 438 16.05 -33.16 2.32
N SER A 439 16.06 -34.21 3.16
CA SER A 439 16.30 -35.60 2.74
C SER A 439 15.16 -36.19 1.88
N GLU A 440 13.99 -35.58 1.89
CA GLU A 440 12.80 -36.01 1.13
C GLU A 440 12.59 -35.17 -0.15
N ALA A 441 13.43 -34.16 -0.37
CA ALA A 441 13.37 -33.35 -1.57
C ALA A 441 13.76 -34.17 -2.81
N ALA A 442 12.93 -34.16 -3.83
CA ALA A 442 13.19 -34.89 -5.08
C ALA A 442 14.44 -34.38 -5.81
N PHE A 443 14.72 -33.09 -5.67
CA PHE A 443 15.97 -32.45 -6.09
C PHE A 443 16.23 -31.22 -5.22
N LEU A 444 17.47 -30.74 -5.20
CA LEU A 444 17.85 -29.48 -4.59
C LEU A 444 18.65 -28.68 -5.59
N ASP A 445 18.27 -27.43 -5.76
CA ASP A 445 19.07 -26.44 -6.45
C ASP A 445 19.62 -25.42 -5.45
N THR A 446 20.85 -24.97 -5.67
CA THR A 446 21.54 -24.04 -4.78
C THR A 446 21.79 -22.72 -5.45
N ILE A 447 21.50 -21.63 -4.76
CA ILE A 447 21.86 -20.28 -5.14
C ILE A 447 22.98 -19.82 -4.21
N ALA A 448 24.21 -19.82 -4.72
CA ALA A 448 25.36 -19.38 -3.95
C ALA A 448 25.42 -17.85 -3.89
N ASP A 449 25.90 -17.32 -2.75
CA ASP A 449 26.16 -15.89 -2.54
C ASP A 449 24.98 -14.97 -2.91
N PHE A 450 23.75 -15.41 -2.60
CA PHE A 450 22.53 -14.68 -2.88
C PHE A 450 22.39 -13.50 -1.92
N GLN A 451 22.59 -12.28 -2.44
CA GLN A 451 22.60 -11.07 -1.65
C GLN A 451 21.19 -10.55 -1.36
N LEU A 452 21.02 -9.92 -0.20
CA LEU A 452 19.79 -9.22 0.17
C LEU A 452 19.37 -8.23 -0.91
N GLY A 453 18.08 -8.23 -1.26
CA GLY A 453 17.48 -7.37 -2.28
C GLY A 453 17.68 -7.85 -3.72
N ASN A 454 18.48 -8.88 -3.95
CA ASN A 454 18.66 -9.46 -5.28
C ASN A 454 17.57 -10.46 -5.62
N TYR A 455 17.37 -10.69 -6.91
CA TYR A 455 16.50 -11.74 -7.44
C TYR A 455 17.24 -12.59 -8.46
N ILE A 456 16.71 -13.79 -8.68
CA ILE A 456 17.19 -14.72 -9.70
C ILE A 456 16.01 -15.41 -10.36
N THR A 457 16.04 -15.50 -11.68
CA THR A 457 15.08 -16.31 -12.45
C THR A 457 15.58 -17.75 -12.51
N LYS A 458 14.70 -18.69 -12.19
CA LYS A 458 14.94 -20.12 -12.26
C LYS A 458 14.06 -20.75 -13.33
N ASP A 459 14.68 -21.54 -14.18
CA ASP A 459 14.06 -22.32 -15.23
C ASP A 459 14.36 -23.80 -14.99
N PHE A 460 13.33 -24.60 -14.84
CA PHE A 460 13.46 -26.04 -14.67
C PHE A 460 12.67 -26.79 -15.73
N LEU A 461 13.21 -27.93 -16.15
CA LEU A 461 12.49 -28.90 -16.93
C LEU A 461 12.05 -30.03 -15.98
N CYS A 462 10.83 -29.91 -15.47
CA CYS A 462 10.26 -30.91 -14.57
C CYS A 462 9.91 -32.17 -15.32
N GLU A 463 10.22 -33.31 -14.73
CA GLU A 463 9.64 -34.59 -15.12
C GLU A 463 8.30 -34.76 -14.40
N SER A 464 7.40 -35.58 -14.92
CA SER A 464 6.09 -35.88 -14.30
C SER A 464 6.19 -36.71 -13.01
N LEU A 465 7.30 -36.62 -12.35
CA LEU A 465 7.75 -37.04 -11.02
C LEU A 465 6.88 -38.11 -10.36
N GLY A 466 6.86 -39.33 -10.96
CA GLY A 466 6.24 -40.46 -10.29
C GLY A 466 4.73 -40.38 -10.09
N ILE A 467 4.04 -39.42 -10.73
CA ILE A 467 2.57 -39.40 -10.76
C ILE A 467 2.11 -40.65 -11.47
N THR A 468 1.62 -41.60 -10.68
CA THR A 468 1.14 -42.90 -11.19
C THR A 468 -0.37 -42.98 -11.28
N ASP A 469 -1.07 -42.06 -10.59
CA ASP A 469 -2.52 -42.03 -10.59
C ASP A 469 -3.07 -41.38 -11.85
N THR A 470 -4.08 -41.98 -12.40
CA THR A 470 -4.74 -41.50 -13.62
C THR A 470 -5.79 -40.42 -13.36
N THR A 471 -6.08 -40.14 -12.08
CA THR A 471 -7.03 -39.08 -11.67
C THR A 471 -6.64 -38.57 -10.30
N VAL A 472 -5.90 -37.47 -10.28
CA VAL A 472 -5.48 -36.76 -9.04
C VAL A 472 -5.33 -35.27 -9.33
N THR A 473 -5.64 -34.43 -8.32
CA THR A 473 -5.34 -33.00 -8.33
C THR A 473 -4.16 -32.77 -7.41
N LEU A 474 -3.12 -32.10 -7.90
CA LEU A 474 -1.92 -31.78 -7.16
C LEU A 474 -1.65 -30.27 -7.15
N TYR A 475 -1.11 -29.79 -6.04
CA TYR A 475 -0.67 -28.42 -5.87
C TYR A 475 0.86 -28.39 -5.83
N MET A 476 1.47 -27.71 -6.77
CA MET A 476 2.91 -27.61 -6.89
C MET A 476 3.39 -26.30 -6.25
N TYR A 477 4.24 -26.40 -5.25
CA TYR A 477 4.85 -25.28 -4.55
C TYR A 477 6.36 -25.25 -4.71
N VAL A 478 6.93 -24.06 -4.55
CA VAL A 478 8.37 -23.90 -4.39
C VAL A 478 8.68 -23.86 -2.88
N LEU A 479 9.59 -24.71 -2.44
CA LEU A 479 10.07 -24.73 -1.06
C LEU A 479 11.54 -24.33 -1.01
N GLY A 480 11.95 -23.66 0.05
CA GLY A 480 13.34 -23.25 0.20
C GLY A 480 13.79 -23.05 1.64
N GLY A 481 15.09 -22.86 1.76
CA GLY A 481 15.80 -22.59 3.01
C GLY A 481 17.22 -22.14 2.74
N MET A 482 18.00 -21.90 3.78
CA MET A 482 19.45 -21.69 3.59
C MET A 482 20.18 -23.01 3.48
N GLU A 483 21.33 -22.99 2.82
CA GLU A 483 22.26 -24.10 2.82
C GLU A 483 22.61 -24.48 4.29
N GLY A 484 22.48 -25.79 4.61
CA GLY A 484 22.65 -26.32 5.96
C GLY A 484 21.38 -26.36 6.82
N ASP A 485 20.26 -25.87 6.38
CA ASP A 485 18.96 -26.15 7.02
C ASP A 485 18.60 -27.63 6.84
N SER A 486 17.86 -28.19 7.78
CA SER A 486 17.38 -29.58 7.70
C SER A 486 15.96 -29.68 7.12
N ILE A 487 15.26 -28.55 7.04
CA ILE A 487 13.84 -28.45 6.65
C ILE A 487 13.71 -27.31 5.64
N LEU A 488 13.01 -27.59 4.54
CA LEU A 488 12.57 -26.60 3.55
C LEU A 488 11.16 -26.13 3.88
N ARG A 489 10.90 -24.85 3.66
CA ARG A 489 9.61 -24.23 3.90
C ARG A 489 9.00 -23.69 2.61
N PRO A 490 7.66 -23.69 2.50
CA PRO A 490 7.00 -23.05 1.39
C PRO A 490 7.44 -21.58 1.25
N ILE A 491 7.84 -21.21 0.02
CA ILE A 491 8.21 -19.84 -0.30
C ILE A 491 6.94 -19.14 -0.74
N ARG A 492 6.54 -18.11 0.01
CA ARG A 492 5.34 -17.33 -0.27
C ARG A 492 5.51 -16.48 -1.51
N SER A 493 4.46 -16.39 -2.30
CA SER A 493 4.39 -15.51 -3.46
C SER A 493 4.16 -14.06 -3.03
N VAL A 494 4.80 -13.12 -3.74
CA VAL A 494 4.43 -11.69 -3.66
C VAL A 494 3.03 -11.42 -4.20
N ASN A 495 2.49 -12.35 -4.97
CA ASN A 495 1.16 -12.31 -5.56
C ASN A 495 0.21 -13.29 -4.82
N HIS A 496 0.19 -13.21 -3.48
CA HIS A 496 -0.78 -13.98 -2.72
C HIS A 496 -2.21 -13.87 -3.32
N PRO A 497 -2.94 -14.95 -3.47
CA PRO A 497 -2.77 -16.32 -2.96
C PRO A 497 -2.12 -17.30 -3.95
N TYR A 498 -1.33 -16.85 -4.90
CA TYR A 498 -0.92 -17.60 -6.10
C TYR A 498 0.52 -18.13 -6.00
N ASP A 499 0.83 -18.79 -4.91
CA ASP A 499 2.14 -19.40 -4.64
C ASP A 499 2.25 -20.86 -5.11
N TYR A 500 1.29 -21.33 -5.91
CA TYR A 500 1.25 -22.69 -6.46
C TYR A 500 0.77 -22.75 -7.89
N ILE A 501 1.05 -23.88 -8.54
CA ILE A 501 0.42 -24.30 -9.80
C ILE A 501 -0.46 -25.52 -9.51
N LEU A 502 -1.70 -25.49 -10.00
CA LEU A 502 -2.62 -26.65 -9.92
C LEU A 502 -2.36 -27.58 -11.09
N LEU A 503 -2.17 -28.86 -10.80
CA LEU A 503 -2.03 -29.95 -11.77
C LEU A 503 -3.24 -30.87 -11.66
N ASP A 504 -4.12 -30.86 -12.66
CA ASP A 504 -5.20 -31.82 -12.78
C ASP A 504 -4.76 -32.96 -13.68
N VAL A 505 -4.59 -34.16 -13.10
CA VAL A 505 -4.26 -35.36 -13.82
C VAL A 505 -5.55 -36.13 -14.13
N LYS A 506 -5.85 -36.36 -15.39
CA LYS A 506 -7.00 -37.09 -15.83
C LYS A 506 -6.71 -37.78 -17.17
N ASP A 507 -7.08 -39.06 -17.30
CA ASP A 507 -6.96 -39.85 -18.56
C ASP A 507 -5.53 -39.79 -19.16
N SER A 508 -4.50 -39.82 -18.31
CA SER A 508 -3.09 -39.71 -18.68
C SER A 508 -2.69 -38.35 -19.29
N VAL A 509 -3.45 -37.31 -19.00
CA VAL A 509 -3.12 -35.90 -19.32
C VAL A 509 -3.00 -35.09 -18.04
N ILE A 510 -1.94 -34.29 -17.92
CA ILE A 510 -1.75 -33.30 -16.87
C ILE A 510 -2.17 -31.95 -17.45
N SER A 511 -3.19 -31.33 -16.88
CA SER A 511 -3.62 -29.98 -17.21
C SER A 511 -3.12 -29.02 -16.13
N PHE A 512 -2.47 -27.94 -16.55
CA PHE A 512 -1.96 -26.92 -15.64
C PHE A 512 -2.98 -25.80 -15.51
N SER A 513 -3.24 -25.38 -14.30
CA SER A 513 -3.98 -24.16 -14.00
C SER A 513 -3.13 -23.27 -13.12
N GLN A 514 -2.75 -22.13 -13.67
CA GLN A 514 -2.17 -21.05 -12.89
C GLN A 514 -3.29 -20.15 -12.43
N ALA A 515 -3.24 -19.78 -11.17
CA ALA A 515 -4.01 -18.65 -10.72
C ALA A 515 -3.33 -17.40 -11.27
N ARG A 516 -3.83 -16.86 -12.35
CA ARG A 516 -3.41 -15.54 -12.85
C ARG A 516 -4.46 -14.52 -12.44
N ASN A 517 -4.01 -13.40 -11.93
CA ASN A 517 -4.87 -12.25 -11.82
C ASN A 517 -5.10 -11.68 -13.22
N SER A 518 -6.13 -12.17 -13.88
CA SER A 518 -6.48 -11.72 -15.22
C SER A 518 -7.98 -11.55 -15.36
N LEU A 519 -8.39 -10.36 -15.75
CA LEU A 519 -9.78 -10.02 -16.04
C LEU A 519 -9.91 -9.52 -17.46
N THR A 520 -11.11 -9.73 -18.03
CA THR A 520 -11.60 -8.97 -19.18
C THR A 520 -12.80 -8.14 -18.73
N ALA A 521 -13.16 -7.11 -19.46
CA ALA A 521 -14.30 -6.28 -19.11
C ALA A 521 -15.09 -5.86 -20.36
N ASP A 522 -16.39 -5.63 -20.17
CA ASP A 522 -17.19 -4.96 -21.16
C ASP A 522 -16.79 -3.48 -21.31
N PRO A 523 -17.14 -2.86 -22.43
CA PRO A 523 -17.05 -1.41 -22.57
C PRO A 523 -17.70 -0.68 -21.40
N VAL A 524 -16.95 0.27 -20.80
CA VAL A 524 -17.47 1.07 -19.69
C VAL A 524 -18.68 1.88 -20.15
N LYS A 525 -19.75 1.84 -19.36
CA LYS A 525 -20.92 2.69 -19.53
C LYS A 525 -20.80 3.89 -18.60
N VAL A 526 -21.25 5.06 -19.05
CA VAL A 526 -21.21 6.30 -18.27
C VAL A 526 -22.55 6.99 -18.33
N GLU A 527 -23.02 7.41 -17.17
CA GLU A 527 -24.14 8.34 -16.99
C GLU A 527 -23.61 9.59 -16.30
N TYR A 528 -23.98 10.76 -16.78
CA TYR A 528 -23.55 12.05 -16.24
C TYR A 528 -24.75 12.92 -15.89
N ASP A 529 -24.79 13.39 -14.66
CA ASP A 529 -25.75 14.38 -14.19
C ASP A 529 -25.09 15.75 -14.21
N ALA A 530 -25.48 16.57 -15.19
CA ALA A 530 -24.94 17.90 -15.37
C ALA A 530 -25.37 18.91 -14.28
N GLU A 531 -26.42 18.62 -13.49
CA GLU A 531 -26.87 19.51 -12.41
C GLU A 531 -25.97 19.33 -11.16
N SER A 532 -25.56 18.08 -10.86
CA SER A 532 -24.69 17.79 -9.73
C SER A 532 -23.21 17.69 -10.12
N GLY A 533 -22.89 17.65 -11.40
CA GLY A 533 -21.53 17.37 -11.90
C GLY A 533 -21.04 15.94 -11.59
N THR A 534 -21.96 15.00 -11.36
CA THR A 534 -21.62 13.64 -10.98
C THR A 534 -21.68 12.69 -12.18
N ALA A 535 -20.60 11.96 -12.42
CA ALA A 535 -20.57 10.85 -13.37
C ALA A 535 -20.66 9.52 -12.63
N THR A 536 -21.47 8.60 -13.16
CA THR A 536 -21.54 7.20 -12.71
C THR A 536 -21.07 6.31 -13.85
N PHE A 537 -20.09 5.47 -13.54
CA PHE A 537 -19.47 4.52 -14.45
C PHE A 537 -19.88 3.11 -14.08
N GLU A 538 -20.37 2.33 -15.02
CA GLU A 538 -20.69 0.92 -14.85
C GLU A 538 -19.77 0.07 -15.72
N VAL A 539 -19.15 -0.94 -15.14
CA VAL A 539 -18.30 -1.90 -15.83
C VAL A 539 -18.57 -3.34 -15.34
N THR A 540 -18.63 -4.27 -16.27
CA THR A 540 -18.72 -5.70 -15.95
C THR A 540 -17.38 -6.36 -16.20
N PHE A 541 -16.76 -6.87 -15.13
CA PHE A 541 -15.54 -7.66 -15.19
C PHE A 541 -15.86 -9.14 -15.33
N TYR A 542 -15.10 -9.86 -16.13
CA TYR A 542 -15.21 -11.29 -16.36
C TYR A 542 -13.93 -12.00 -15.98
N ASN A 543 -14.03 -12.95 -15.07
CA ASN A 543 -12.97 -13.90 -14.79
C ASN A 543 -13.13 -15.12 -15.71
N LYS A 544 -12.34 -15.18 -16.76
CA LYS A 544 -12.31 -16.32 -17.71
C LYS A 544 -11.33 -17.42 -17.29
N GLN A 545 -10.66 -17.24 -16.13
CA GLN A 545 -9.70 -18.21 -15.61
C GLN A 545 -10.41 -19.40 -14.97
N LYS A 546 -9.66 -20.47 -14.73
CA LYS A 546 -10.14 -21.67 -14.01
C LYS A 546 -10.06 -21.52 -12.48
N THR A 547 -9.41 -20.45 -11.99
CA THR A 547 -9.25 -20.10 -10.59
C THR A 547 -10.03 -18.82 -10.28
N ASN A 548 -10.36 -18.59 -9.01
CA ASN A 548 -11.00 -17.35 -8.60
C ASN A 548 -10.04 -16.18 -8.82
N PHE A 549 -10.55 -15.06 -9.32
CA PHE A 549 -9.85 -13.79 -9.25
C PHE A 549 -10.04 -13.20 -7.86
N GLN A 550 -8.95 -12.75 -7.26
CA GLN A 550 -8.95 -12.02 -6.00
C GLN A 550 -7.95 -10.88 -6.12
N GLY A 551 -8.41 -9.63 -6.06
CA GLY A 551 -7.54 -8.48 -6.21
C GLY A 551 -8.31 -7.19 -6.48
N THR A 552 -7.59 -6.08 -6.61
CA THR A 552 -8.17 -4.81 -6.97
C THR A 552 -8.44 -4.72 -8.47
N ALA A 553 -9.60 -4.18 -8.81
CA ALA A 553 -9.93 -3.78 -10.17
C ALA A 553 -10.73 -2.48 -10.13
N GLY A 554 -10.58 -1.67 -11.15
CA GLY A 554 -11.17 -0.34 -11.15
C GLY A 554 -11.19 0.33 -12.50
N LEU A 555 -11.28 1.64 -12.45
CA LEU A 555 -11.30 2.52 -13.62
C LEU A 555 -10.30 3.63 -13.43
N TYR A 556 -9.75 4.09 -14.53
CA TYR A 556 -9.23 5.44 -14.59
C TYR A 556 -9.85 6.23 -15.72
N VAL A 557 -10.00 7.53 -15.44
CA VAL A 557 -10.64 8.50 -16.30
C VAL A 557 -9.63 9.60 -16.57
N ARG A 558 -9.39 9.91 -17.83
CA ARG A 558 -8.42 10.92 -18.24
C ARG A 558 -8.92 11.79 -19.39
N ASP A 559 -8.35 12.97 -19.54
CA ASP A 559 -8.43 13.70 -20.80
C ASP A 559 -7.63 12.94 -21.87
N PRO A 560 -8.24 12.50 -22.98
CA PRO A 560 -7.54 11.77 -24.04
C PRO A 560 -6.48 12.61 -24.76
N ASN A 561 -6.46 13.92 -24.56
CA ASN A 561 -5.46 14.83 -25.11
C ASN A 561 -4.19 14.95 -24.24
N LEU A 562 -4.23 14.44 -23.00
CA LEU A 562 -3.09 14.41 -22.09
C LEU A 562 -2.31 13.11 -22.23
N SER A 563 -1.08 13.08 -21.69
CA SER A 563 -0.25 11.87 -21.63
C SER A 563 -0.98 10.76 -20.85
N ILE A 564 -0.67 9.49 -21.14
CA ILE A 564 -1.22 8.33 -20.43
C ILE A 564 -0.89 8.35 -18.93
N ASP A 565 0.16 9.07 -18.55
CA ASP A 565 0.58 9.22 -17.16
C ASP A 565 -0.16 10.34 -16.40
N ASP A 566 -0.97 11.14 -17.10
CA ASP A 566 -1.72 12.26 -16.54
C ASP A 566 -3.20 11.84 -16.36
N TYR A 567 -3.51 11.04 -15.33
CA TYR A 567 -4.88 10.66 -15.00
C TYR A 567 -5.57 11.77 -14.21
N SER A 568 -6.82 12.03 -14.58
CA SER A 568 -7.66 12.98 -13.86
C SER A 568 -8.38 12.35 -12.66
N TRP A 569 -8.60 11.06 -12.69
CA TRP A 569 -9.28 10.30 -11.64
C TRP A 569 -9.02 8.80 -11.76
N GLU A 570 -8.75 8.17 -10.62
CA GLU A 570 -8.56 6.73 -10.50
C GLU A 570 -9.40 6.21 -9.34
N VAL A 571 -10.10 5.10 -9.56
CA VAL A 571 -10.87 4.42 -8.53
C VAL A 571 -10.70 2.92 -8.64
N ASN A 572 -10.42 2.26 -7.52
CA ASN A 572 -10.21 0.83 -7.44
C ASN A 572 -11.01 0.23 -6.29
N ASN A 573 -11.62 -0.92 -6.53
CA ASN A 573 -12.28 -1.73 -5.51
C ASN A 573 -11.67 -3.13 -5.50
N TRP A 574 -11.61 -3.72 -4.30
CA TRP A 574 -11.31 -5.13 -4.18
C TRP A 574 -12.47 -5.96 -4.73
N LEU A 575 -12.17 -6.94 -5.58
CA LEU A 575 -13.14 -7.86 -6.18
C LEU A 575 -12.74 -9.31 -5.94
N GLU A 576 -13.72 -10.14 -5.65
CA GLU A 576 -13.60 -11.58 -5.70
C GLU A 576 -14.57 -12.11 -6.76
N ILE A 577 -14.04 -12.57 -7.89
CA ILE A 577 -14.83 -13.07 -9.00
C ILE A 577 -14.53 -14.56 -9.18
N PRO A 578 -15.48 -15.46 -8.87
CA PRO A 578 -15.27 -16.90 -9.04
C PRO A 578 -14.90 -17.29 -10.47
N ALA A 579 -14.21 -18.42 -10.61
CA ALA A 579 -13.80 -18.99 -11.89
C ALA A 579 -14.98 -19.05 -12.89
N GLY A 580 -14.79 -18.50 -14.07
CA GLY A 580 -15.79 -18.48 -15.15
C GLY A 580 -17.03 -17.59 -14.87
N LYS A 581 -16.97 -16.71 -13.87
CA LYS A 581 -18.06 -15.78 -13.51
C LYS A 581 -17.71 -14.33 -13.87
N SER A 582 -18.70 -13.45 -13.69
CA SER A 582 -18.56 -12.02 -13.88
C SER A 582 -19.17 -11.25 -12.72
N GLN A 583 -18.74 -10.03 -12.55
CA GLN A 583 -19.26 -9.08 -11.56
C GLN A 583 -19.36 -7.69 -12.19
N THR A 584 -20.52 -7.04 -12.03
CA THR A 584 -20.71 -5.66 -12.45
C THR A 584 -20.48 -4.74 -11.25
N VAL A 585 -19.73 -3.67 -11.46
CA VAL A 585 -19.38 -2.67 -10.44
C VAL A 585 -19.73 -1.29 -10.96
N SER A 586 -20.22 -0.44 -10.07
CA SER A 586 -20.49 0.97 -10.35
C SER A 586 -19.56 1.85 -9.53
N TYR A 587 -19.00 2.88 -10.18
CA TYR A 587 -18.13 3.88 -9.58
C TYR A 587 -18.73 5.25 -9.84
N SER A 588 -18.69 6.14 -8.86
CA SER A 588 -19.21 7.51 -9.02
C SER A 588 -18.17 8.52 -8.57
N GLY A 589 -18.07 9.62 -9.30
CA GLY A 589 -17.17 10.72 -8.99
C GLY A 589 -17.74 12.06 -9.46
N SER A 590 -17.27 13.15 -8.86
CA SER A 590 -17.63 14.50 -9.28
C SER A 590 -16.61 15.02 -10.28
N PHE A 591 -17.09 15.56 -11.39
CA PHE A 591 -16.28 16.08 -12.48
C PHE A 591 -16.78 17.45 -12.92
N ASP A 592 -15.86 18.37 -13.18
CA ASP A 592 -16.13 19.67 -13.77
C ASP A 592 -15.89 19.62 -15.28
N TRP A 593 -16.84 19.01 -16.01
CA TRP A 593 -16.74 18.88 -17.45
C TRP A 593 -17.39 20.04 -18.18
N GLY A 594 -16.61 20.69 -19.02
CA GLY A 594 -17.10 21.71 -19.96
C GLY A 594 -17.73 21.09 -21.19
N ILE A 595 -18.69 21.82 -21.78
CA ILE A 595 -19.30 21.42 -23.06
C ILE A 595 -18.21 21.27 -24.13
N GLY A 596 -18.15 20.10 -24.76
CA GLY A 596 -17.14 19.75 -25.75
C GLY A 596 -15.89 19.06 -25.17
N ASP A 597 -15.78 18.96 -23.85
CA ASP A 597 -14.69 18.20 -23.24
C ASP A 597 -14.85 16.71 -23.56
N MET A 598 -13.70 16.08 -23.79
CA MET A 598 -13.62 14.66 -24.04
C MET A 598 -13.02 13.95 -22.84
N LEU A 599 -13.55 12.79 -22.54
CA LEU A 599 -13.07 11.92 -21.47
C LEU A 599 -12.83 10.52 -21.99
N ALA A 600 -11.66 9.99 -21.69
CA ALA A 600 -11.31 8.60 -21.92
C ALA A 600 -11.45 7.81 -20.64
N VAL A 601 -12.13 6.67 -20.69
CA VAL A 601 -12.34 5.77 -19.55
C VAL A 601 -11.85 4.38 -19.92
N MET A 602 -11.13 3.76 -19.00
CA MET A 602 -10.63 2.40 -19.17
C MET A 602 -10.67 1.63 -17.85
N ALA A 603 -11.12 0.38 -17.91
CA ALA A 603 -11.06 -0.52 -16.78
C ALA A 603 -9.64 -1.09 -16.63
N THR A 604 -9.23 -1.26 -15.39
CA THR A 604 -7.94 -1.83 -15.02
C THR A 604 -8.11 -2.87 -13.94
N TYR A 605 -7.12 -3.71 -13.77
CA TYR A 605 -7.05 -4.63 -12.64
C TYR A 605 -5.60 -4.79 -12.19
N GLN A 606 -5.42 -5.16 -10.93
CA GLN A 606 -4.11 -5.53 -10.41
C GLN A 606 -3.73 -6.88 -11.01
N GLY A 607 -2.81 -6.84 -11.97
CA GLY A 607 -2.22 -8.02 -12.58
C GLY A 607 -1.20 -8.70 -11.66
N ASP A 608 -0.52 -9.69 -12.21
CA ASP A 608 0.64 -10.28 -11.54
C ASP A 608 1.73 -9.21 -11.39
N LEU A 609 2.29 -9.07 -10.18
CA LEU A 609 3.40 -8.14 -9.95
C LEU A 609 4.60 -8.59 -10.77
N SER A 610 5.02 -7.77 -11.72
CA SER A 610 6.24 -8.01 -12.50
C SER A 610 7.49 -7.58 -11.77
N GLU A 611 7.34 -6.68 -10.77
CA GLU A 611 8.42 -6.11 -9.96
C GLU A 611 8.00 -6.03 -8.49
N LEU A 612 8.96 -6.23 -7.58
CA LEU A 612 8.75 -6.33 -6.13
C LEU A 612 8.16 -5.07 -5.47
N TRP A 613 8.27 -3.93 -6.11
CA TRP A 613 8.09 -2.63 -5.48
C TRP A 613 6.98 -1.77 -6.10
N GLU A 614 6.37 -2.23 -7.20
CA GLU A 614 5.34 -1.48 -7.89
C GLU A 614 4.08 -2.30 -8.11
N THR A 615 2.95 -1.80 -7.62
CA THR A 615 1.64 -2.29 -8.04
C THR A 615 1.42 -1.87 -9.47
N LYS A 616 1.46 -2.81 -10.38
CA LYS A 616 1.20 -2.56 -11.77
C LYS A 616 -0.23 -2.94 -12.12
N TYR A 617 -1.02 -1.95 -12.44
CA TYR A 617 -2.34 -2.18 -13.00
C TYR A 617 -2.22 -2.55 -14.48
N THR A 618 -3.01 -3.53 -14.88
CA THR A 618 -3.11 -3.98 -16.26
C THR A 618 -4.36 -3.39 -16.89
N ASP A 619 -4.17 -2.72 -18.01
CA ASP A 619 -5.24 -2.11 -18.79
C ASP A 619 -6.10 -3.16 -19.48
N ILE A 620 -7.42 -3.04 -19.34
CA ILE A 620 -8.37 -3.83 -20.11
C ILE A 620 -8.78 -3.03 -21.34
N ARG A 621 -8.03 -3.16 -22.42
CA ARG A 621 -8.17 -2.33 -23.63
C ARG A 621 -9.57 -2.42 -24.27
N GLU A 622 -10.23 -3.57 -24.18
CA GLU A 622 -11.58 -3.77 -24.72
C GLU A 622 -12.64 -2.90 -24.01
N SER A 623 -12.37 -2.51 -22.77
CA SER A 623 -13.25 -1.65 -21.97
C SER A 623 -13.15 -0.18 -22.33
N TYR A 624 -12.09 0.23 -23.04
CA TYR A 624 -11.79 1.63 -23.37
C TYR A 624 -12.93 2.29 -24.13
N ARG A 625 -13.35 3.49 -23.66
CA ARG A 625 -14.32 4.36 -24.32
C ARG A 625 -13.93 5.80 -24.17
N THR A 626 -14.30 6.59 -25.16
CA THR A 626 -14.19 8.05 -25.11
C THR A 626 -15.58 8.66 -25.17
N PHE A 627 -15.84 9.61 -24.32
CA PHE A 627 -17.11 10.33 -24.19
C PHE A 627 -16.90 11.82 -24.48
N CYS A 628 -17.88 12.47 -25.09
CA CYS A 628 -17.89 13.91 -25.28
C CYS A 628 -19.18 14.49 -24.69
N LEU A 629 -19.07 15.53 -23.86
CA LEU A 629 -20.22 16.24 -23.28
C LEU A 629 -20.78 17.22 -24.27
N LYS A 630 -22.07 17.06 -24.61
CA LYS A 630 -22.82 17.95 -25.52
C LYS A 630 -23.49 19.10 -24.79
N ILE A 631 -23.91 20.13 -25.58
CA ILE A 631 -24.60 21.31 -25.11
C ILE A 631 -25.91 21.00 -24.34
N ASP A 632 -26.58 19.90 -24.65
CA ASP A 632 -27.80 19.46 -23.99
C ASP A 632 -27.52 18.64 -22.69
N GLY A 633 -26.25 18.53 -22.25
CA GLY A 633 -25.85 17.76 -21.08
C GLY A 633 -25.73 16.27 -21.34
N SER A 634 -25.99 15.77 -22.55
CA SER A 634 -25.84 14.36 -22.87
C SER A 634 -24.38 13.99 -23.16
N LEU A 635 -24.00 12.81 -22.73
CA LEU A 635 -22.72 12.19 -23.11
C LEU A 635 -22.90 11.37 -24.38
N VAL A 636 -22.06 11.61 -25.39
CA VAL A 636 -21.99 10.81 -26.59
C VAL A 636 -20.73 10.01 -26.63
N VAL A 637 -20.88 8.69 -26.77
CA VAL A 637 -19.75 7.80 -27.03
C VAL A 637 -19.18 8.19 -28.38
N SER A 638 -17.96 8.67 -28.41
CA SER A 638 -17.20 8.80 -29.63
C SER A 638 -16.80 7.40 -30.08
N ASN A 639 -17.45 6.86 -31.08
CA ASN A 639 -17.08 5.57 -31.67
C ASN A 639 -15.78 5.63 -32.49
N GLU A 640 -15.12 6.78 -32.52
CA GLU A 640 -13.91 7.04 -33.28
C GLU A 640 -12.74 7.46 -32.38
N VAL A 641 -12.27 6.54 -31.58
CA VAL A 641 -10.82 6.43 -31.38
C VAL A 641 -10.47 4.94 -31.37
N THR A 642 -10.40 4.34 -32.55
CA THR A 642 -9.23 3.51 -32.80
C THR A 642 -8.05 4.30 -32.23
N GLU A 643 -7.21 3.71 -31.33
CA GLU A 643 -5.84 4.23 -31.15
C GLU A 643 -5.44 4.71 -32.55
N PRO A 644 -5.04 5.98 -32.73
CA PRO A 644 -4.50 6.34 -34.01
C PRO A 644 -3.49 5.27 -34.29
N SER A 645 -3.74 4.41 -35.27
CA SER A 645 -2.67 3.65 -35.90
C SER A 645 -1.70 4.76 -36.18
N VAL A 646 -0.57 4.79 -35.50
CA VAL A 646 0.40 5.85 -35.61
C VAL A 646 0.76 5.84 -37.09
N SER A 647 -0.03 6.56 -37.88
CA SER A 647 0.37 6.92 -39.21
C SER A 647 1.69 7.62 -38.96
N ASP A 648 2.77 7.19 -39.60
CA ASP A 648 4.12 7.66 -39.38
C ASP A 648 4.16 9.19 -39.46
N LEU A 649 3.78 9.84 -38.31
CA LEU A 649 3.90 11.28 -38.19
C LEU A 649 5.24 11.59 -37.53
N GLU A 650 6.14 12.09 -38.35
CA GLU A 650 7.44 12.60 -37.91
C GLU A 650 7.34 14.10 -37.66
N TYR A 651 7.88 14.57 -36.55
CA TYR A 651 8.04 15.99 -36.29
C TYR A 651 9.44 16.29 -35.77
N ALA A 652 9.96 17.43 -36.13
CA ALA A 652 11.20 18.00 -35.63
C ALA A 652 10.96 19.44 -35.18
N PHE A 653 11.40 19.78 -33.98
CA PHE A 653 11.36 21.14 -33.46
C PHE A 653 12.75 21.57 -32.99
N ASP A 654 13.27 22.61 -33.59
CA ASP A 654 14.52 23.25 -33.16
C ASP A 654 14.20 24.28 -32.06
N SER A 655 14.59 23.99 -30.85
CA SER A 655 14.26 24.80 -29.66
C SER A 655 14.92 26.19 -29.70
N ALA A 656 16.05 26.37 -30.39
CA ALA A 656 16.75 27.65 -30.46
C ALA A 656 16.14 28.56 -31.54
N SER A 657 15.93 28.06 -32.75
CA SER A 657 15.38 28.86 -33.86
C SER A 657 13.84 28.92 -33.85
N GLY A 658 13.16 27.96 -33.18
CA GLY A 658 11.72 27.79 -33.23
C GLY A 658 11.22 27.16 -34.53
N LEU A 659 12.10 26.58 -35.33
CA LEU A 659 11.75 25.91 -36.59
C LEU A 659 10.99 24.62 -36.27
N LEU A 660 9.74 24.52 -36.69
CA LEU A 660 8.89 23.33 -36.61
C LEU A 660 8.74 22.72 -38.01
N SER A 661 9.02 21.45 -38.13
CA SER A 661 8.76 20.65 -39.34
C SER A 661 7.93 19.44 -38.97
N VAL A 662 6.83 19.21 -39.69
CA VAL A 662 5.93 18.09 -39.50
C VAL A 662 5.74 17.38 -40.84
N GLN A 663 5.87 16.06 -40.83
CA GLN A 663 5.60 15.20 -41.98
C GLN A 663 4.69 14.06 -41.56
N SER A 664 3.69 13.73 -42.36
CA SER A 664 2.69 12.70 -42.11
C SER A 664 2.32 11.97 -43.40
N ASP A 665 2.01 10.69 -43.28
CA ASP A 665 1.48 9.91 -44.38
C ASP A 665 0.06 10.27 -44.79
N VAL A 666 -0.65 10.97 -43.89
CA VAL A 666 -2.00 11.49 -44.12
C VAL A 666 -2.02 13.01 -44.13
N ALA A 667 -3.11 13.58 -44.67
CA ALA A 667 -3.27 15.02 -44.78
C ALA A 667 -3.34 15.69 -43.39
N ILE A 668 -2.53 16.72 -43.17
CA ILE A 668 -2.56 17.59 -41.99
C ILE A 668 -3.62 18.68 -42.24
N GLU A 669 -4.60 18.80 -41.37
CA GLU A 669 -5.68 19.76 -41.49
C GLU A 669 -5.41 21.09 -40.77
N ASN A 670 -4.95 21.00 -39.53
CA ASN A 670 -4.55 22.17 -38.75
C ASN A 670 -3.50 21.81 -37.69
N MET A 671 -2.81 22.83 -37.18
CA MET A 671 -1.93 22.74 -36.04
C MET A 671 -2.21 23.90 -35.08
N MET A 672 -2.18 23.60 -33.80
CA MET A 672 -2.38 24.54 -32.70
C MET A 672 -1.26 24.36 -31.68
N LEU A 673 -0.87 25.46 -31.04
CA LEU A 673 0.11 25.46 -29.96
C LEU A 673 -0.53 26.07 -28.71
N TYR A 674 -0.40 25.37 -27.61
CA TYR A 674 -0.96 25.78 -26.32
C TYR A 674 0.15 25.90 -25.26
N THR A 675 -0.02 26.82 -24.34
CA THR A 675 0.72 26.82 -23.07
C THR A 675 0.24 25.67 -22.17
N TYR A 676 0.99 25.33 -21.11
CA TYR A 676 0.60 24.26 -20.18
C TYR A 676 -0.69 24.56 -19.37
N ASP A 677 -1.09 25.84 -19.28
CA ASP A 677 -2.35 26.28 -18.69
C ASP A 677 -3.50 26.31 -19.70
N GLY A 678 -3.30 25.81 -20.93
CA GLY A 678 -4.32 25.62 -21.94
C GLY A 678 -4.59 26.82 -22.83
N ALA A 679 -3.87 27.95 -22.69
CA ALA A 679 -4.04 29.10 -23.56
C ALA A 679 -3.45 28.84 -24.97
N SER A 680 -4.22 29.09 -26.03
CA SER A 680 -3.72 28.99 -27.41
C SER A 680 -2.80 30.18 -27.73
N VAL A 681 -1.55 29.89 -28.12
CA VAL A 681 -0.52 30.88 -28.43
C VAL A 681 -0.20 30.97 -29.91
N TRP A 682 -0.52 29.95 -30.68
CA TRP A 682 -0.34 29.93 -32.12
C TRP A 682 -1.26 28.88 -32.75
N GLY A 683 -1.68 29.11 -33.99
CA GLY A 683 -2.45 28.13 -34.75
C GLY A 683 -2.42 28.42 -36.25
N THR A 684 -2.58 27.36 -37.03
CA THR A 684 -2.68 27.47 -38.51
C THR A 684 -3.55 26.37 -39.07
N THR A 685 -4.35 26.70 -40.08
CA THR A 685 -5.08 25.74 -40.91
C THR A 685 -4.20 25.38 -42.12
N ILE A 686 -4.14 24.10 -42.43
CA ILE A 686 -3.26 23.57 -43.49
C ILE A 686 -4.17 22.91 -44.53
N ASP A 687 -4.09 23.37 -45.79
CA ASP A 687 -4.93 22.84 -46.88
C ASP A 687 -4.44 21.44 -47.28
N SER A 688 -4.77 20.42 -46.42
CA SER A 688 -4.57 18.98 -46.70
C SER A 688 -3.17 18.60 -47.20
N ARG A 689 -2.13 19.23 -46.69
CA ARG A 689 -0.74 18.90 -47.04
C ARG A 689 -0.21 17.80 -46.12
N LYS A 690 0.65 16.95 -46.67
CA LYS A 690 1.32 15.90 -45.91
C LYS A 690 2.61 16.36 -45.22
N GLN A 691 3.06 17.57 -45.55
CA GLN A 691 4.24 18.16 -44.93
C GLN A 691 4.04 19.66 -44.73
N TYR A 692 4.45 20.15 -43.55
CA TYR A 692 4.38 21.55 -43.21
C TYR A 692 5.61 21.98 -42.38
N THR A 693 6.16 23.12 -42.71
CA THR A 693 7.31 23.70 -42.00
C THR A 693 7.02 25.17 -41.71
N THR A 694 7.30 25.60 -40.50
CA THR A 694 7.11 26.99 -40.06
C THR A 694 8.09 27.34 -38.96
N THR A 695 8.33 28.64 -38.75
CA THR A 695 9.08 29.12 -37.58
C THR A 695 8.12 29.72 -36.57
N LEU A 696 8.11 29.16 -35.36
CA LEU A 696 7.29 29.63 -34.27
C LEU A 696 7.96 30.78 -33.53
N SER A 697 7.37 31.97 -33.60
CA SER A 697 7.84 33.15 -32.88
C SER A 697 7.09 33.25 -31.55
N ILE A 698 7.53 32.45 -30.59
CA ILE A 698 6.91 32.29 -29.26
C ILE A 698 7.98 32.52 -28.16
N PRO A 699 7.60 32.97 -26.95
CA PRO A 699 8.52 33.10 -25.82
C PRO A 699 9.21 31.78 -25.45
N SER A 700 10.29 31.86 -24.70
CA SER A 700 10.91 30.67 -24.07
C SER A 700 9.93 30.01 -23.11
N GLY A 701 9.82 28.69 -23.19
CA GLY A 701 8.87 27.96 -22.34
C GLY A 701 8.49 26.58 -22.90
N HIS A 702 7.66 25.91 -22.15
CA HIS A 702 7.10 24.60 -22.53
C HIS A 702 5.72 24.78 -23.17
N TYR A 703 5.46 24.03 -24.23
CA TYR A 703 4.24 24.13 -25.02
C TYR A 703 3.73 22.76 -25.44
N ILE A 704 2.43 22.65 -25.71
CA ILE A 704 1.78 21.49 -26.30
C ILE A 704 1.44 21.82 -27.76
N LEU A 705 2.10 21.14 -28.68
CA LEU A 705 1.78 21.21 -30.11
C LEU A 705 0.72 20.15 -30.42
N ARG A 706 -0.42 20.60 -30.92
CA ARG A 706 -1.54 19.78 -31.37
C ARG A 706 -1.63 19.78 -32.87
N ILE A 707 -1.58 18.58 -33.47
CA ILE A 707 -1.64 18.41 -34.93
C ILE A 707 -2.88 17.59 -35.24
N LYS A 708 -3.78 18.16 -36.04
CA LYS A 708 -4.96 17.47 -36.53
C LYS A 708 -4.70 16.96 -37.94
N THR A 709 -4.90 15.68 -38.14
CA THR A 709 -4.80 14.99 -39.43
C THR A 709 -6.16 14.42 -39.81
N ALA A 710 -6.28 13.87 -41.02
CA ALA A 710 -7.49 13.16 -41.45
C ALA A 710 -7.79 11.93 -40.59
N ASP A 711 -6.77 11.33 -39.94
CA ASP A 711 -6.88 10.10 -39.13
C ASP A 711 -7.01 10.40 -37.62
N GLY A 712 -6.92 11.66 -37.18
CA GLY A 712 -7.06 12.03 -35.78
C GLY A 712 -6.17 13.21 -35.35
N ILE A 713 -6.06 13.38 -34.02
CA ILE A 713 -5.30 14.47 -33.41
C ILE A 713 -4.11 13.90 -32.65
N ILE A 714 -2.94 14.46 -32.88
CA ILE A 714 -1.68 14.10 -32.22
C ILE A 714 -1.21 15.31 -31.42
N SER A 715 -0.86 15.08 -30.15
CA SER A 715 -0.28 16.10 -29.27
C SER A 715 1.18 15.78 -28.93
N LYS A 716 2.05 16.77 -28.99
CA LYS A 716 3.48 16.65 -28.72
C LYS A 716 3.95 17.78 -27.80
N LYS A 717 4.79 17.46 -26.82
CA LYS A 717 5.43 18.48 -25.98
C LYS A 717 6.64 19.04 -26.72
N ILE A 718 6.75 20.36 -26.78
CA ILE A 718 7.93 21.06 -27.32
C ILE A 718 8.44 22.08 -26.32
N TYR A 719 9.73 22.32 -26.34
CA TYR A 719 10.39 23.32 -25.50
C TYR A 719 11.09 24.37 -26.37
N LYS A 720 10.76 25.65 -26.20
CA LYS A 720 11.42 26.79 -26.84
C LYS A 720 12.42 27.39 -25.86
N GLN A 721 13.66 27.47 -26.30
CA GLN A 721 14.76 28.14 -25.58
C GLN A 721 14.64 29.67 -25.63
#